data_2ce2830f03de397c95380f9e8c46545f
#
_entry.id   2ce2830f03de397c95380f9e8c46545f
#
_cell.length_a   1.000
_cell.length_b   1.000
_cell.length_c   1.000
_cell.angle_alpha   90.00
_cell.angle_beta   90.00
_cell.angle_gamma   90.00
#
_symmetry.space_group_name_H-M   'P 1'
#
loop_
_entity.id
_entity.type
_entity.pdbx_description
1 polymer ?
#
loop_
_entity_poly.entity_id
_entity_poly.type
_entity_poly.pdbx_seq_one_letter_code
_entity_poly.pdbx_strand_id
1 'polypeptide(L)'
;MSLFLGVAAGAAIAAPSPSSGASDIVPVIPDPLSGKEEQVTKLPNGLSVLILKDTRFPLVSTRLYVHAGSSYETPDEAGISHVLEHMVFKGTDSRPKSAISQEVESAGGYLNAATSYDYTVYITDMPDRHWKLGMDVVRDMAFHPTLDPQELESEKNVIVAELQRGEDDPGSRMFKTLLADTLKGTPYDRPIIGYEKTIRALTTQNLRDYIAKYYQPQNMLLVVVGNVDPAEVLAEAEKMFAPYKNTAPLKEVMPYEADRLPLPGSKPALVVQPGPWNKVYLAAALPVPGSSSYQSATLDVLAYLLGGDRTSLFYKTYKYERQLVDSISVSNVGFERIGAFVVTAELDADKVEPFWTSLTKDFAALDASTFTPEQLERAKLNLEDDLYRSKETLSGLASKIGYFQFFMGGDQGERNAIEALRNVDNGMLKQVLAAWVQPDRLTTVVLPPKDAKMPDMQAILDKEWKSGAKASAAKTAEAGKTEVIDLGKGRTVVLIPDKTLPYVSANLTYSGGDALLKPSEQGLSALVSNVLTKGTAKRSATEMQAFLADRAAGLAASAGRKTFSVNLTTPARFNKDLFDLLGEVVTAPAFSKDETARGIKDQLAAIKSREDQPLGLAFRKLPPFLFPGSVYGYLQLGEPENVQKYDEAQLRSFWNRQKARPWVLAV
;
A
#
# COMPACT_ATOMS: atom_id res chain seq x y z
N MET A 1 -1.96 9.01 -2.18
CA MET A 1 -2.77 8.21 -3.10
C MET A 1 -2.36 6.76 -2.92
N SER A 2 -3.07 6.03 -2.05
CA SER A 2 -2.77 4.61 -1.80
C SER A 2 -3.43 3.80 -2.91
N LEU A 3 -2.63 3.15 -3.75
CA LEU A 3 -3.11 2.17 -4.72
C LEU A 3 -3.75 1.00 -3.94
N PHE A 4 -5.06 0.85 -4.08
CA PHE A 4 -5.76 -0.35 -3.63
C PHE A 4 -5.43 -1.48 -4.60
N LEU A 5 -4.64 -2.44 -4.15
CA LEU A 5 -4.47 -3.74 -4.82
C LEU A 5 -5.79 -4.52 -4.67
N GLY A 6 -6.52 -4.65 -5.76
CA GLY A 6 -7.70 -5.51 -5.83
C GLY A 6 -7.27 -6.96 -6.04
N VAL A 7 -7.54 -7.83 -5.09
CA VAL A 7 -7.46 -9.28 -5.26
C VAL A 7 -8.79 -9.79 -5.82
N ALA A 8 -8.74 -10.61 -6.84
CA ALA A 8 -9.89 -11.06 -7.60
C ALA A 8 -10.04 -12.59 -7.62
N ALA A 9 -11.26 -13.08 -7.72
CA ALA A 9 -11.57 -14.50 -7.89
C ALA A 9 -12.59 -14.76 -9.01
N GLY A 10 -12.33 -15.75 -9.79
CA GLY A 10 -13.17 -16.21 -10.90
C GLY A 10 -14.09 -17.40 -10.56
N ALA A 11 -15.01 -17.66 -11.44
CA ALA A 11 -16.12 -18.61 -11.32
C ALA A 11 -15.69 -20.08 -11.22
N ALA A 12 -16.52 -20.86 -10.54
CA ALA A 12 -16.34 -22.25 -10.18
C ALA A 12 -16.25 -23.21 -11.40
N ILE A 13 -15.19 -24.02 -11.43
CA ILE A 13 -15.17 -25.31 -12.13
C ILE A 13 -14.85 -26.39 -11.09
N ALA A 14 -15.60 -27.51 -11.16
CA ALA A 14 -15.57 -28.59 -10.19
C ALA A 14 -14.18 -29.13 -9.86
N ALA A 15 -13.90 -29.27 -8.56
CA ALA A 15 -12.65 -29.78 -8.03
C ALA A 15 -12.49 -31.29 -8.24
N PRO A 16 -11.27 -31.80 -8.50
CA PRO A 16 -10.93 -33.19 -8.28
C PRO A 16 -10.68 -33.46 -6.78
N SER A 17 -11.06 -34.64 -6.33
CA SER A 17 -11.00 -35.10 -4.95
C SER A 17 -9.57 -35.09 -4.37
N PRO A 18 -9.39 -34.78 -3.07
CA PRO A 18 -8.07 -34.66 -2.48
C PRO A 18 -7.44 -36.03 -2.17
N SER A 19 -6.18 -36.17 -2.53
CA SER A 19 -5.31 -37.23 -2.02
C SER A 19 -4.76 -36.85 -0.64
N SER A 20 -4.93 -37.75 0.32
CA SER A 20 -4.53 -37.60 1.71
C SER A 20 -2.99 -37.57 1.90
N GLY A 21 -2.45 -36.41 2.21
CA GLY A 21 -1.14 -36.22 2.81
C GLY A 21 -1.27 -35.29 3.98
N ALA A 22 -0.79 -35.69 5.17
CA ALA A 22 -0.89 -34.88 6.37
C ALA A 22 -0.08 -33.59 6.19
N SER A 23 -0.78 -32.47 6.05
CA SER A 23 -0.19 -31.13 6.09
C SER A 23 -0.21 -30.63 7.54
N ASP A 24 0.94 -30.14 8.02
CA ASP A 24 1.00 -29.33 9.24
C ASP A 24 0.00 -28.18 9.12
N ILE A 25 -0.92 -28.13 10.09
CA ILE A 25 -2.02 -27.16 10.11
C ILE A 25 -1.40 -25.78 10.35
N VAL A 26 -1.27 -25.00 9.28
CA VAL A 26 -1.09 -23.54 9.40
C VAL A 26 -2.35 -23.02 10.11
N PRO A 27 -2.25 -22.32 11.24
CA PRO A 27 -3.43 -21.79 11.91
C PRO A 27 -4.20 -20.88 10.95
N VAL A 28 -5.42 -21.26 10.65
CA VAL A 28 -6.35 -20.44 9.86
C VAL A 28 -6.60 -19.18 10.68
N ILE A 29 -6.20 -18.01 10.16
CA ILE A 29 -6.55 -16.73 10.75
C ILE A 29 -8.08 -16.63 10.70
N PRO A 30 -8.78 -16.47 11.83
CA PRO A 30 -10.24 -16.35 11.81
C PRO A 30 -10.65 -15.14 10.99
N ASP A 31 -11.56 -15.32 10.05
CA ASP A 31 -12.16 -14.20 9.32
C ASP A 31 -12.71 -13.18 10.34
N PRO A 32 -12.31 -11.89 10.29
CA PRO A 32 -12.85 -10.85 11.17
C PRO A 32 -14.38 -10.69 11.05
N LEU A 33 -14.98 -11.21 9.97
CA LEU A 33 -16.42 -11.26 9.76
C LEU A 33 -17.05 -12.58 10.23
N SER A 34 -16.26 -13.54 10.72
CA SER A 34 -16.80 -14.81 11.23
C SER A 34 -17.85 -14.54 12.31
N GLY A 35 -19.11 -14.91 12.03
CA GLY A 35 -20.26 -14.67 12.90
C GLY A 35 -20.97 -13.32 12.70
N LYS A 36 -20.57 -12.48 11.74
CA LYS A 36 -21.31 -11.29 11.29
C LYS A 36 -22.10 -11.64 10.03
N GLU A 37 -23.39 -11.32 10.03
CA GLU A 37 -24.24 -11.53 8.87
C GLU A 37 -24.27 -10.26 8.02
N GLU A 38 -23.78 -10.35 6.78
CA GLU A 38 -24.02 -9.35 5.76
C GLU A 38 -25.45 -9.50 5.24
N GLN A 39 -26.22 -8.44 5.31
CA GLN A 39 -27.53 -8.38 4.72
C GLN A 39 -27.48 -7.64 3.39
N VAL A 40 -27.72 -8.34 2.29
CA VAL A 40 -27.83 -7.74 0.95
C VAL A 40 -29.29 -7.78 0.50
N THR A 41 -29.84 -6.63 0.18
CA THR A 41 -31.23 -6.49 -0.29
C THR A 41 -31.26 -5.67 -1.57
N LYS A 42 -32.01 -6.12 -2.57
CA LYS A 42 -32.23 -5.35 -3.79
C LYS A 42 -33.58 -4.65 -3.70
N LEU A 43 -33.59 -3.31 -3.74
CA LEU A 43 -34.82 -2.52 -3.69
C LEU A 43 -35.64 -2.67 -4.99
N PRO A 44 -36.95 -2.34 -4.97
CA PRO A 44 -37.81 -2.47 -6.16
C PRO A 44 -37.32 -1.68 -7.39
N ASN A 45 -36.58 -0.58 -7.18
CA ASN A 45 -35.98 0.20 -8.26
C ASN A 45 -34.62 -0.34 -8.73
N GLY A 46 -34.14 -1.46 -8.15
CA GLY A 46 -32.92 -2.13 -8.55
C GLY A 46 -31.67 -1.71 -7.79
N LEU A 47 -31.73 -0.72 -6.88
CA LEU A 47 -30.60 -0.37 -6.00
C LEU A 47 -30.28 -1.57 -5.10
N SER A 48 -29.01 -1.97 -5.07
CA SER A 48 -28.53 -2.94 -4.09
C SER A 48 -28.14 -2.22 -2.79
N VAL A 49 -28.57 -2.76 -1.65
CA VAL A 49 -28.23 -2.25 -0.31
C VAL A 49 -27.55 -3.34 0.47
N LEU A 50 -26.28 -3.11 0.86
CA LEU A 50 -25.51 -3.99 1.72
C LEU A 50 -25.42 -3.36 3.11
N ILE A 51 -25.82 -4.10 4.12
CA ILE A 51 -25.80 -3.65 5.52
C ILE A 51 -25.01 -4.65 6.34
N LEU A 52 -24.03 -4.14 7.10
CA LEU A 52 -23.28 -4.93 8.07
C LEU A 52 -23.32 -4.24 9.44
N LYS A 53 -23.97 -4.86 10.41
CA LYS A 53 -23.97 -4.37 11.79
C LYS A 53 -22.61 -4.63 12.44
N ASP A 54 -21.93 -3.56 12.85
CA ASP A 54 -20.67 -3.61 13.58
C ASP A 54 -20.67 -2.61 14.75
N THR A 55 -20.80 -3.16 15.95
CA THR A 55 -20.94 -2.37 17.19
C THR A 55 -19.61 -2.07 17.89
N ARG A 56 -18.46 -2.38 17.25
CA ARG A 56 -17.13 -2.15 17.84
C ARG A 56 -16.86 -0.67 18.14
N PHE A 57 -17.45 0.23 17.34
CA PHE A 57 -17.32 1.68 17.48
C PHE A 57 -18.68 2.35 17.33
N PRO A 58 -18.94 3.51 18.00
CA PRO A 58 -20.15 4.30 17.83
C PRO A 58 -20.09 5.12 16.53
N LEU A 59 -19.79 4.44 15.40
CA LEU A 59 -19.58 5.03 14.08
C LEU A 59 -20.36 4.23 13.03
N VAL A 60 -20.69 4.91 11.94
CA VAL A 60 -21.28 4.32 10.74
C VAL A 60 -20.56 4.84 9.50
N SER A 61 -20.10 3.91 8.69
CA SER A 61 -19.48 4.17 7.40
C SER A 61 -20.49 3.91 6.30
N THR A 62 -20.80 4.92 5.49
CA THR A 62 -21.71 4.82 4.34
C THR A 62 -20.91 5.00 3.06
N ARG A 63 -21.16 4.14 2.07
CA ARG A 63 -20.59 4.22 0.72
C ARG A 63 -21.71 4.12 -0.29
N LEU A 64 -21.76 5.03 -1.25
CA LEU A 64 -22.65 4.93 -2.41
C LEU A 64 -21.77 4.76 -3.65
N TYR A 65 -21.71 3.53 -4.14
CA TYR A 65 -20.99 3.19 -5.36
C TYR A 65 -21.87 3.40 -6.58
N VAL A 66 -21.27 3.92 -7.65
CA VAL A 66 -21.84 4.01 -9.00
C VAL A 66 -20.93 3.22 -9.94
N HIS A 67 -21.45 2.26 -10.70
CA HIS A 67 -20.69 1.45 -11.65
C HIS A 67 -20.42 2.27 -12.92
N ALA A 68 -19.70 3.34 -12.76
CA ALA A 68 -19.24 4.23 -13.81
C ALA A 68 -18.04 5.06 -13.31
N GLY A 69 -16.95 4.97 -14.04
CA GLY A 69 -15.73 5.72 -13.86
C GLY A 69 -15.12 6.04 -15.21
N SER A 70 -13.83 6.35 -15.25
CA SER A 70 -13.20 6.83 -16.50
C SER A 70 -13.21 5.80 -17.65
N SER A 71 -13.32 4.52 -17.37
CA SER A 71 -13.44 3.48 -18.41
C SER A 71 -14.80 3.45 -19.12
N TYR A 72 -15.79 4.17 -18.59
CA TYR A 72 -17.13 4.29 -19.17
C TYR A 72 -17.31 5.56 -20.03
N GLU A 73 -16.29 6.40 -20.06
CA GLU A 73 -16.28 7.67 -20.83
C GLU A 73 -16.02 7.42 -22.31
N THR A 74 -16.54 8.30 -23.15
CA THR A 74 -16.10 8.38 -24.55
C THR A 74 -14.76 9.13 -24.64
N PRO A 75 -13.99 8.98 -25.73
CA PRO A 75 -12.72 9.72 -25.88
C PRO A 75 -12.88 11.25 -25.79
N ASP A 76 -14.00 11.78 -26.25
CA ASP A 76 -14.28 13.23 -26.24
C ASP A 76 -14.75 13.74 -24.86
N GLU A 77 -15.18 12.82 -23.99
CA GLU A 77 -15.63 13.10 -22.62
C GLU A 77 -14.58 12.70 -21.56
N ALA A 78 -13.36 12.38 -21.98
CA ALA A 78 -12.32 11.92 -21.05
C ALA A 78 -12.10 12.91 -19.90
N GLY A 79 -12.28 12.42 -18.65
CA GLY A 79 -12.22 13.21 -17.42
C GLY A 79 -13.59 13.63 -16.86
N ILE A 80 -14.71 13.32 -17.54
CA ILE A 80 -16.03 13.74 -17.08
C ILE A 80 -16.42 13.19 -15.72
N SER A 81 -16.02 11.92 -15.42
CA SER A 81 -16.28 11.30 -14.12
C SER A 81 -15.59 12.06 -12.99
N HIS A 82 -14.32 12.45 -13.19
CA HIS A 82 -13.55 13.22 -12.23
C HIS A 82 -14.04 14.67 -12.09
N VAL A 83 -14.41 15.30 -13.20
CA VAL A 83 -15.04 16.63 -13.16
C VAL A 83 -16.37 16.58 -12.39
N LEU A 84 -17.17 15.53 -12.57
CA LEU A 84 -18.41 15.36 -11.81
C LEU A 84 -18.13 15.14 -10.33
N GLU A 85 -17.09 14.36 -9.96
CA GLU A 85 -16.66 14.20 -8.57
C GLU A 85 -16.39 15.56 -7.90
N HIS A 86 -15.72 16.50 -8.57
CA HIS A 86 -15.50 17.87 -8.06
C HIS A 86 -16.81 18.66 -7.95
N MET A 87 -17.67 18.54 -8.96
CA MET A 87 -18.88 19.34 -9.04
C MET A 87 -19.94 18.97 -8.02
N VAL A 88 -20.00 17.73 -7.54
CA VAL A 88 -20.97 17.31 -6.51
C VAL A 88 -20.76 17.98 -5.15
N PHE A 89 -19.56 18.55 -4.89
CA PHE A 89 -19.27 19.34 -3.70
C PHE A 89 -19.65 20.83 -3.87
N LYS A 90 -20.08 21.26 -5.04
CA LYS A 90 -20.36 22.67 -5.35
C LYS A 90 -21.84 23.09 -5.16
N GLY A 91 -22.61 22.23 -4.54
CA GLY A 91 -24.01 22.46 -4.17
C GLY A 91 -24.93 21.41 -4.73
N THR A 92 -26.05 21.23 -4.05
CA THR A 92 -27.19 20.40 -4.47
C THR A 92 -28.44 21.25 -4.47
N ASP A 93 -29.56 20.68 -4.94
CA ASP A 93 -30.87 21.38 -4.93
C ASP A 93 -31.29 21.76 -3.50
N SER A 94 -30.85 21.01 -2.47
CA SER A 94 -31.23 21.21 -1.07
C SER A 94 -30.13 21.86 -0.21
N ARG A 95 -28.88 21.83 -0.66
CA ARG A 95 -27.71 22.30 0.09
C ARG A 95 -26.86 23.25 -0.74
N PRO A 96 -26.66 24.52 -0.31
CA PRO A 96 -25.68 25.38 -0.94
C PRO A 96 -24.26 24.80 -0.76
N LYS A 97 -23.33 25.19 -1.63
CA LYS A 97 -21.93 24.73 -1.70
C LYS A 97 -21.25 24.56 -0.32
N SER A 98 -21.38 25.55 0.56
CA SER A 98 -20.75 25.50 1.88
C SER A 98 -21.43 24.52 2.85
N ALA A 99 -22.71 24.19 2.65
CA ALA A 99 -23.47 23.37 3.60
C ALA A 99 -23.12 21.89 3.51
N ILE A 100 -22.71 21.40 2.33
CA ILE A 100 -22.44 19.95 2.12
C ILE A 100 -21.39 19.44 3.10
N SER A 101 -20.18 20.03 3.09
CA SER A 101 -19.12 19.64 4.04
C SER A 101 -19.41 20.11 5.46
N GLN A 102 -19.96 21.31 5.63
CA GLN A 102 -20.22 21.91 6.93
C GLN A 102 -21.22 21.11 7.77
N GLU A 103 -22.29 20.57 7.18
CA GLU A 103 -23.27 19.72 7.90
C GLU A 103 -22.62 18.44 8.42
N VAL A 104 -21.79 17.78 7.60
CA VAL A 104 -21.09 16.55 7.97
C VAL A 104 -20.03 16.82 9.04
N GLU A 105 -19.19 17.84 8.84
CA GLU A 105 -18.12 18.21 9.78
C GLU A 105 -18.68 18.68 11.13
N SER A 106 -19.75 19.48 11.11
CA SER A 106 -20.41 19.95 12.35
C SER A 106 -21.05 18.80 13.12
N ALA A 107 -21.45 17.72 12.46
CA ALA A 107 -21.92 16.49 13.09
C ALA A 107 -20.78 15.56 13.57
N GLY A 108 -19.51 15.95 13.37
CA GLY A 108 -18.33 15.15 13.70
C GLY A 108 -18.03 14.05 12.70
N GLY A 109 -18.51 14.16 11.47
CA GLY A 109 -18.32 13.20 10.39
C GLY A 109 -17.19 13.57 9.44
N TYR A 110 -16.91 12.65 8.52
CA TYR A 110 -16.00 12.78 7.40
C TYR A 110 -16.76 12.59 6.09
N LEU A 111 -16.45 13.39 5.08
CA LEU A 111 -17.05 13.33 3.75
C LEU A 111 -15.94 13.29 2.69
N ASN A 112 -16.08 12.43 1.70
CA ASN A 112 -15.21 12.37 0.53
C ASN A 112 -15.92 11.74 -0.66
N ALA A 113 -15.29 11.82 -1.84
CA ALA A 113 -15.63 11.03 -3.02
C ALA A 113 -14.35 10.60 -3.72
N ALA A 114 -14.43 9.58 -4.56
CA ALA A 114 -13.30 9.10 -5.35
C ALA A 114 -13.77 8.51 -6.67
N THR A 115 -13.06 8.83 -7.73
CA THR A 115 -13.24 8.26 -9.06
C THR A 115 -12.14 7.26 -9.37
N SER A 116 -12.53 6.05 -9.78
CA SER A 116 -11.65 5.02 -10.31
C SER A 116 -11.89 4.84 -11.82
N TYR A 117 -11.22 3.87 -12.43
CA TYR A 117 -11.55 3.49 -13.81
C TYR A 117 -12.95 2.90 -13.92
N ASP A 118 -13.37 2.03 -13.00
CA ASP A 118 -14.58 1.24 -13.12
C ASP A 118 -15.75 1.77 -12.28
N TYR A 119 -15.50 2.66 -11.33
CA TYR A 119 -16.54 3.18 -10.43
C TYR A 119 -16.23 4.58 -9.91
N THR A 120 -17.27 5.24 -9.45
CA THR A 120 -17.22 6.40 -8.57
C THR A 120 -17.84 6.04 -7.24
N VAL A 121 -17.30 6.51 -6.12
CA VAL A 121 -17.83 6.25 -4.78
C VAL A 121 -17.93 7.53 -3.96
N TYR A 122 -19.09 7.72 -3.31
CA TYR A 122 -19.36 8.77 -2.34
C TYR A 122 -19.27 8.19 -0.94
N ILE A 123 -18.61 8.90 -0.04
CA ILE A 123 -18.13 8.36 1.22
C ILE A 123 -18.53 9.28 2.36
N THR A 124 -19.22 8.73 3.38
CA THR A 124 -19.34 9.39 4.68
C THR A 124 -19.01 8.43 5.80
N ASP A 125 -18.25 8.91 6.79
CA ASP A 125 -18.03 8.23 8.06
C ASP A 125 -18.60 9.12 9.17
N MET A 126 -19.64 8.67 9.85
CA MET A 126 -20.44 9.48 10.77
C MET A 126 -20.48 8.89 12.18
N PRO A 127 -20.59 9.70 13.24
CA PRO A 127 -21.11 9.19 14.51
C PRO A 127 -22.47 8.49 14.32
N ASP A 128 -22.67 7.38 14.99
CA ASP A 128 -23.86 6.52 14.81
C ASP A 128 -25.19 7.26 14.98
N ARG A 129 -25.28 8.26 15.87
CA ARG A 129 -26.46 9.12 16.05
C ARG A 129 -26.79 10.00 14.83
N HIS A 130 -25.87 10.14 13.88
CA HIS A 130 -25.99 10.99 12.68
C HIS A 130 -25.91 10.22 11.35
N TRP A 131 -26.01 8.88 11.38
CA TRP A 131 -25.85 8.05 10.18
C TRP A 131 -26.84 8.40 9.06
N LYS A 132 -28.07 8.83 9.41
CA LYS A 132 -29.09 9.24 8.42
C LYS A 132 -28.66 10.47 7.63
N LEU A 133 -27.98 11.41 8.29
CA LEU A 133 -27.40 12.58 7.62
C LEU A 133 -26.34 12.15 6.60
N GLY A 134 -25.44 11.23 6.96
CA GLY A 134 -24.42 10.72 6.05
C GLY A 134 -25.03 10.06 4.80
N MET A 135 -26.05 9.22 4.99
CA MET A 135 -26.78 8.59 3.87
C MET A 135 -27.48 9.63 2.99
N ASP A 136 -28.13 10.63 3.61
CA ASP A 136 -28.83 11.69 2.86
C ASP A 136 -27.88 12.55 2.07
N VAL A 137 -26.70 12.90 2.61
CA VAL A 137 -25.70 13.70 1.92
C VAL A 137 -25.17 12.98 0.68
N VAL A 138 -24.77 11.70 0.78
CA VAL A 138 -24.25 10.96 -0.40
C VAL A 138 -25.33 10.76 -1.46
N ARG A 139 -26.60 10.56 -1.05
CA ARG A 139 -27.74 10.51 -1.97
C ARG A 139 -27.92 11.84 -2.69
N ASP A 140 -27.94 12.94 -1.95
CA ASP A 140 -28.19 14.28 -2.47
C ASP A 140 -27.09 14.71 -3.45
N MET A 141 -25.80 14.44 -3.11
CA MET A 141 -24.67 14.66 -3.99
C MET A 141 -24.77 13.86 -5.30
N ALA A 142 -25.18 12.60 -5.23
CA ALA A 142 -25.24 11.72 -6.40
C ALA A 142 -26.40 12.05 -7.35
N PHE A 143 -27.57 12.42 -6.80
CA PHE A 143 -28.79 12.59 -7.61
C PHE A 143 -29.22 14.02 -7.86
N HIS A 144 -28.78 14.98 -7.05
CA HIS A 144 -29.26 16.37 -7.08
C HIS A 144 -28.14 17.43 -7.14
N PRO A 145 -26.98 17.18 -7.78
CA PRO A 145 -25.96 18.22 -7.86
C PRO A 145 -26.49 19.40 -8.71
N THR A 146 -26.30 20.62 -8.23
CA THR A 146 -26.76 21.86 -8.93
C THR A 146 -26.10 22.02 -10.29
N LEU A 147 -24.82 21.61 -10.42
CA LEU A 147 -24.01 21.74 -11.64
C LEU A 147 -24.05 23.17 -12.21
N ASP A 148 -23.72 24.14 -11.34
CA ASP A 148 -23.69 25.56 -11.72
C ASP A 148 -22.60 25.80 -12.78
N PRO A 149 -22.90 26.50 -13.91
CA PRO A 149 -21.93 26.75 -14.97
C PRO A 149 -20.72 27.58 -14.54
N GLN A 150 -20.89 28.53 -13.61
CA GLN A 150 -19.77 29.35 -13.12
C GLN A 150 -18.84 28.55 -12.21
N GLU A 151 -19.40 27.68 -11.36
CA GLU A 151 -18.63 26.74 -10.55
C GLU A 151 -17.87 25.74 -11.44
N LEU A 152 -18.50 25.24 -12.52
CA LEU A 152 -17.82 24.36 -13.47
C LEU A 152 -16.60 25.03 -14.11
N GLU A 153 -16.75 26.28 -14.59
CA GLU A 153 -15.61 27.02 -15.18
C GLU A 153 -14.47 27.25 -14.16
N SER A 154 -14.83 27.49 -12.90
CA SER A 154 -13.85 27.60 -11.82
C SER A 154 -13.14 26.27 -11.56
N GLU A 155 -13.90 25.17 -11.45
CA GLU A 155 -13.34 23.83 -11.15
C GLU A 155 -12.49 23.27 -12.29
N LYS A 156 -12.81 23.56 -13.54
CA LYS A 156 -11.93 23.22 -14.67
C LYS A 156 -10.51 23.75 -14.48
N ASN A 157 -10.34 24.95 -13.92
CA ASN A 157 -9.02 25.51 -13.65
C ASN A 157 -8.32 24.77 -12.49
N VAL A 158 -9.07 24.36 -11.47
CA VAL A 158 -8.54 23.55 -10.35
C VAL A 158 -8.07 22.19 -10.87
N ILE A 159 -8.90 21.51 -11.67
CA ILE A 159 -8.59 20.19 -12.24
C ILE A 159 -7.40 20.26 -13.21
N VAL A 160 -7.32 21.33 -14.04
CA VAL A 160 -6.16 21.53 -14.91
C VAL A 160 -4.88 21.77 -14.10
N ALA A 161 -4.95 22.52 -13.00
CA ALA A 161 -3.81 22.68 -12.09
C ALA A 161 -3.41 21.37 -11.40
N GLU A 162 -4.37 20.51 -11.08
CA GLU A 162 -4.13 19.15 -10.56
C GLU A 162 -3.46 18.26 -11.62
N LEU A 163 -3.94 18.31 -12.86
CA LEU A 163 -3.33 17.62 -14.00
C LEU A 163 -1.86 18.03 -14.16
N GLN A 164 -1.58 19.34 -14.13
CA GLN A 164 -0.21 19.86 -14.24
C GLN A 164 0.69 19.38 -13.08
N ARG A 165 0.18 19.37 -11.85
CA ARG A 165 0.92 18.78 -10.71
C ARG A 165 1.22 17.31 -10.92
N GLY A 166 0.29 16.54 -11.50
CA GLY A 166 0.51 15.14 -11.87
C GLY A 166 1.56 14.98 -12.97
N GLU A 167 1.67 15.93 -13.91
CA GLU A 167 2.74 15.93 -14.92
C GLU A 167 4.13 16.26 -14.35
N ASP A 168 4.19 17.05 -13.27
CA ASP A 168 5.43 17.41 -12.58
C ASP A 168 5.90 16.31 -11.61
N ASP A 169 5.03 15.37 -11.23
CA ASP A 169 5.38 14.21 -10.41
C ASP A 169 5.83 13.04 -11.29
N PRO A 170 7.10 12.56 -11.16
CA PRO A 170 7.61 11.52 -12.05
C PRO A 170 6.87 10.20 -11.93
N GLY A 171 6.37 9.85 -10.75
CA GLY A 171 5.62 8.61 -10.54
C GLY A 171 4.27 8.63 -11.25
N SER A 172 3.51 9.71 -11.09
CA SER A 172 2.20 9.92 -11.73
C SER A 172 2.33 9.97 -13.25
N ARG A 173 3.30 10.74 -13.75
CA ARG A 173 3.57 10.85 -15.20
C ARG A 173 3.98 9.52 -15.81
N MET A 174 4.90 8.80 -15.16
CA MET A 174 5.36 7.48 -15.59
C MET A 174 4.19 6.49 -15.66
N PHE A 175 3.39 6.41 -14.60
CA PHE A 175 2.26 5.48 -14.54
C PHE A 175 1.18 5.79 -15.56
N LYS A 176 0.84 7.07 -15.74
CA LYS A 176 -0.10 7.52 -16.78
C LYS A 176 0.37 7.13 -18.17
N THR A 177 1.62 7.41 -18.51
CA THR A 177 2.19 7.06 -19.83
C THR A 177 2.25 5.55 -20.02
N LEU A 178 2.63 4.81 -18.97
CA LEU A 178 2.70 3.36 -19.00
C LEU A 178 1.35 2.71 -19.33
N LEU A 179 0.29 3.10 -18.62
CA LEU A 179 -1.05 2.55 -18.88
C LEU A 179 -1.56 2.93 -20.26
N ALA A 180 -1.34 4.19 -20.68
CA ALA A 180 -1.75 4.67 -22.01
C ALA A 180 -1.18 3.83 -23.16
N ASP A 181 0.08 3.38 -23.05
CA ASP A 181 0.73 2.59 -24.07
C ASP A 181 0.52 1.06 -23.88
N THR A 182 0.50 0.59 -22.61
CA THR A 182 0.28 -0.85 -22.31
C THR A 182 -1.13 -1.30 -22.68
N LEU A 183 -2.14 -0.46 -22.36
CA LEU A 183 -3.56 -0.77 -22.54
C LEU A 183 -4.18 -0.04 -23.73
N LYS A 184 -3.35 0.39 -24.67
CA LYS A 184 -3.74 1.17 -25.84
C LYS A 184 -4.86 0.50 -26.63
N GLY A 185 -5.89 1.29 -26.95
CA GLY A 185 -7.09 0.83 -27.65
C GLY A 185 -8.20 0.32 -26.74
N THR A 186 -7.97 0.34 -25.41
CA THR A 186 -9.01 0.12 -24.42
C THR A 186 -9.39 1.44 -23.72
N PRO A 187 -10.52 1.53 -23.02
CA PRO A 187 -10.84 2.72 -22.23
C PRO A 187 -9.87 3.02 -21.09
N TYR A 188 -9.05 2.06 -20.70
CA TYR A 188 -8.04 2.20 -19.63
C TYR A 188 -6.74 2.87 -20.11
N ASP A 189 -6.62 3.17 -21.39
CA ASP A 189 -5.51 3.95 -21.94
C ASP A 189 -5.61 5.45 -21.67
N ARG A 190 -6.78 5.92 -21.18
CA ARG A 190 -7.02 7.31 -20.82
C ARG A 190 -6.87 7.53 -19.31
N PRO A 191 -6.23 8.62 -18.87
CA PRO A 191 -6.12 8.91 -17.44
C PRO A 191 -7.48 9.29 -16.83
N ILE A 192 -7.70 8.92 -15.59
CA ILE A 192 -8.94 9.23 -14.85
C ILE A 192 -9.24 10.72 -14.87
N ILE A 193 -8.22 11.56 -14.69
CA ILE A 193 -8.35 13.02 -14.70
C ILE A 193 -8.70 13.59 -16.09
N GLY A 194 -8.55 12.79 -17.15
CA GLY A 194 -8.76 13.24 -18.53
C GLY A 194 -7.58 14.06 -19.09
N TYR A 195 -7.89 14.89 -20.09
CA TYR A 195 -6.94 15.77 -20.76
C TYR A 195 -7.39 17.22 -20.67
N GLU A 196 -6.49 18.20 -20.63
CA GLU A 196 -6.86 19.61 -20.55
C GLU A 196 -7.87 20.00 -21.66
N LYS A 197 -7.66 19.51 -22.87
CA LYS A 197 -8.57 19.76 -24.01
C LYS A 197 -9.99 19.28 -23.74
N THR A 198 -10.15 18.04 -23.25
CA THR A 198 -11.48 17.47 -22.98
C THR A 198 -12.12 18.13 -21.76
N ILE A 199 -11.36 18.33 -20.67
CA ILE A 199 -11.84 19.02 -19.46
C ILE A 199 -12.42 20.40 -19.81
N ARG A 200 -11.67 21.21 -20.59
CA ARG A 200 -12.12 22.55 -20.98
C ARG A 200 -13.34 22.53 -21.89
N ALA A 201 -13.55 21.47 -22.66
CA ALA A 201 -14.70 21.34 -23.56
C ALA A 201 -16.00 20.91 -22.86
N LEU A 202 -15.91 20.30 -21.66
CA LEU A 202 -17.07 19.81 -20.92
C LEU A 202 -18.05 20.96 -20.58
N THR A 203 -19.33 20.66 -20.66
CA THR A 203 -20.42 21.56 -20.28
C THR A 203 -21.24 20.94 -19.16
N THR A 204 -22.05 21.74 -18.48
CA THR A 204 -22.99 21.21 -17.49
C THR A 204 -24.00 20.25 -18.10
N GLN A 205 -24.31 20.41 -19.40
CA GLN A 205 -25.19 19.47 -20.12
C GLN A 205 -24.52 18.09 -20.25
N ASN A 206 -23.23 18.04 -20.59
CA ASN A 206 -22.50 16.75 -20.63
C ASN A 206 -22.55 16.04 -19.27
N LEU A 207 -22.36 16.78 -18.16
CA LEU A 207 -22.44 16.22 -16.81
C LEU A 207 -23.86 15.69 -16.51
N ARG A 208 -24.92 16.44 -16.90
CA ARG A 208 -26.31 15.97 -16.73
C ARG A 208 -26.60 14.72 -17.54
N ASP A 209 -26.13 14.67 -18.80
CA ASP A 209 -26.29 13.51 -19.66
C ASP A 209 -25.56 12.29 -19.12
N TYR A 210 -24.36 12.50 -18.54
CA TYR A 210 -23.58 11.45 -17.87
C TYR A 210 -24.30 10.90 -16.64
N ILE A 211 -24.84 11.78 -15.78
CA ILE A 211 -25.67 11.40 -14.63
C ILE A 211 -26.89 10.61 -15.10
N ALA A 212 -27.65 11.13 -16.06
CA ALA A 212 -28.85 10.47 -16.58
C ALA A 212 -28.57 9.05 -17.13
N LYS A 213 -27.37 8.86 -17.67
CA LYS A 213 -26.94 7.58 -18.25
C LYS A 213 -26.51 6.56 -17.22
N TYR A 214 -25.74 6.97 -16.22
CA TYR A 214 -25.05 6.05 -15.32
C TYR A 214 -25.53 6.06 -13.87
N TYR A 215 -26.08 7.19 -13.37
CA TYR A 215 -26.52 7.34 -11.99
C TYR A 215 -27.95 6.85 -11.82
N GLN A 216 -28.12 5.57 -12.06
CA GLN A 216 -29.41 4.87 -12.00
C GLN A 216 -29.38 3.85 -10.85
N PRO A 217 -30.46 3.68 -10.07
CA PRO A 217 -30.49 2.76 -8.94
C PRO A 217 -29.96 1.35 -9.25
N GLN A 218 -30.32 0.79 -10.41
CA GLN A 218 -29.86 -0.55 -10.84
C GLN A 218 -28.34 -0.63 -11.07
N ASN A 219 -27.63 0.51 -11.22
CA ASN A 219 -26.21 0.65 -11.45
C ASN A 219 -25.46 1.06 -10.18
N MET A 220 -26.11 1.00 -9.04
CA MET A 220 -25.57 1.52 -7.78
C MET A 220 -25.64 0.49 -6.65
N LEU A 221 -24.74 0.65 -5.68
CA LEU A 221 -24.71 -0.10 -4.44
C LEU A 221 -24.56 0.88 -3.27
N LEU A 222 -25.50 0.82 -2.35
CA LEU A 222 -25.41 1.48 -1.04
C LEU A 222 -24.84 0.49 -0.03
N VAL A 223 -23.74 0.85 0.62
CA VAL A 223 -23.10 0.08 1.70
C VAL A 223 -23.22 0.86 2.99
N VAL A 224 -23.72 0.24 4.03
CA VAL A 224 -23.82 0.83 5.39
C VAL A 224 -23.23 -0.15 6.40
N VAL A 225 -22.13 0.25 7.04
CA VAL A 225 -21.42 -0.59 8.01
C VAL A 225 -21.25 0.19 9.30
N GLY A 226 -21.64 -0.41 10.44
CA GLY A 226 -21.41 0.21 11.74
C GLY A 226 -22.47 -0.09 12.78
N ASN A 227 -22.52 0.75 13.80
CA ASN A 227 -23.46 0.62 14.91
C ASN A 227 -24.86 1.11 14.51
N VAL A 228 -25.58 0.27 13.77
CA VAL A 228 -26.92 0.55 13.26
C VAL A 228 -27.85 -0.67 13.46
N ASP A 229 -29.15 -0.41 13.42
CA ASP A 229 -30.16 -1.45 13.26
C ASP A 229 -30.39 -1.69 11.75
N PRO A 230 -30.16 -2.92 11.24
CA PRO A 230 -30.29 -3.19 9.82
C PRO A 230 -31.70 -2.95 9.25
N ALA A 231 -32.74 -3.21 10.03
CA ALA A 231 -34.12 -2.98 9.59
C ALA A 231 -34.40 -1.46 9.46
N GLU A 232 -33.90 -0.65 10.39
CA GLU A 232 -34.03 0.81 10.32
C GLU A 232 -33.27 1.39 9.12
N VAL A 233 -32.05 0.89 8.86
CA VAL A 233 -31.26 1.30 7.68
C VAL A 233 -31.98 0.96 6.39
N LEU A 234 -32.50 -0.26 6.27
CA LEU A 234 -33.23 -0.70 5.07
C LEU A 234 -34.49 0.17 4.84
N ALA A 235 -35.28 0.41 5.88
CA ALA A 235 -36.47 1.25 5.79
C ALA A 235 -36.14 2.69 5.38
N GLU A 236 -35.08 3.28 5.92
CA GLU A 236 -34.66 4.63 5.52
C GLU A 236 -34.08 4.66 4.10
N ALA A 237 -33.32 3.62 3.69
CA ALA A 237 -32.85 3.48 2.32
C ALA A 237 -34.03 3.34 1.32
N GLU A 238 -35.01 2.51 1.62
CA GLU A 238 -36.23 2.41 0.80
C GLU A 238 -36.92 3.76 0.66
N LYS A 239 -37.15 4.47 1.76
CA LYS A 239 -37.76 5.80 1.76
C LYS A 239 -36.97 6.82 0.94
N MET A 240 -35.66 6.89 1.13
CA MET A 240 -34.79 7.89 0.47
C MET A 240 -34.59 7.61 -1.02
N PHE A 241 -34.49 6.35 -1.43
CA PHE A 241 -34.14 5.97 -2.80
C PHE A 241 -35.34 5.54 -3.67
N ALA A 242 -36.51 5.26 -3.11
CA ALA A 242 -37.71 4.87 -3.86
C ALA A 242 -38.15 5.86 -4.97
N PRO A 243 -37.94 7.20 -4.85
CA PRO A 243 -38.31 8.14 -5.90
C PRO A 243 -37.52 7.97 -7.20
N TYR A 244 -36.29 7.44 -7.13
CA TYR A 244 -35.42 7.35 -8.29
C TYR A 244 -35.78 6.13 -9.15
N LYS A 245 -35.81 6.35 -10.47
CA LYS A 245 -36.18 5.33 -11.46
C LYS A 245 -35.06 5.13 -12.46
N ASN A 246 -35.00 3.93 -13.00
CA ASN A 246 -34.10 3.64 -14.11
C ASN A 246 -34.66 4.22 -15.41
N THR A 247 -33.83 4.86 -16.19
CA THR A 247 -34.22 5.52 -17.45
C THR A 247 -33.92 4.65 -18.67
N ALA A 248 -32.96 3.73 -18.54
CA ALA A 248 -32.57 2.80 -19.60
C ALA A 248 -32.04 1.49 -19.01
N PRO A 249 -32.06 0.36 -19.74
CA PRO A 249 -31.38 -0.85 -19.32
C PRO A 249 -29.86 -0.62 -19.29
N LEU A 250 -29.19 -1.26 -18.34
CA LEU A 250 -27.72 -1.26 -18.29
C LEU A 250 -27.16 -2.02 -19.51
N LYS A 251 -26.11 -1.49 -20.08
CA LYS A 251 -25.34 -2.20 -21.12
C LYS A 251 -24.34 -3.12 -20.44
N GLU A 252 -24.41 -4.39 -20.77
CA GLU A 252 -23.41 -5.37 -20.33
C GLU A 252 -22.02 -4.99 -20.85
N VAL A 253 -21.03 -5.04 -19.98
CA VAL A 253 -19.64 -4.69 -20.28
C VAL A 253 -18.81 -5.97 -20.26
N MET A 254 -18.23 -6.33 -21.40
CA MET A 254 -17.42 -7.54 -21.53
C MET A 254 -15.95 -7.29 -21.17
N PRO A 255 -15.26 -8.27 -20.57
CA PRO A 255 -13.81 -8.22 -20.40
C PRO A 255 -13.08 -8.02 -21.73
N TYR A 256 -11.94 -7.33 -21.69
CA TYR A 256 -11.03 -7.26 -22.83
C TYR A 256 -10.16 -8.50 -22.89
N GLU A 257 -9.83 -8.91 -24.12
CA GLU A 257 -8.92 -10.03 -24.34
C GLU A 257 -7.48 -9.51 -24.26
N ALA A 258 -6.87 -9.66 -23.08
CA ALA A 258 -5.51 -9.19 -22.80
C ALA A 258 -4.45 -9.82 -23.73
N ASP A 259 -4.69 -11.03 -24.25
CA ASP A 259 -3.83 -11.73 -25.19
C ASP A 259 -3.82 -11.09 -26.60
N ARG A 260 -4.78 -10.21 -26.89
CA ARG A 260 -4.81 -9.42 -28.12
C ARG A 260 -4.10 -8.07 -28.02
N LEU A 261 -3.53 -7.74 -26.86
CA LEU A 261 -2.72 -6.54 -26.67
C LEU A 261 -1.23 -6.89 -26.66
N PRO A 262 -0.33 -6.02 -27.19
CA PRO A 262 -0.67 -4.84 -28.01
C PRO A 262 -1.43 -5.22 -29.27
N LEU A 263 -2.21 -4.28 -29.81
CA LEU A 263 -3.01 -4.57 -31.01
C LEU A 263 -2.13 -5.10 -32.17
N PRO A 264 -2.66 -6.00 -33.05
CA PRO A 264 -1.90 -6.56 -34.13
C PRO A 264 -1.19 -5.51 -34.98
N GLY A 265 0.13 -5.67 -35.17
CA GLY A 265 0.96 -4.74 -35.93
C GLY A 265 1.57 -3.59 -35.10
N SER A 266 1.22 -3.42 -33.82
CA SER A 266 1.92 -2.52 -32.90
C SER A 266 3.12 -3.22 -32.27
N LYS A 267 4.27 -2.55 -32.22
CA LYS A 267 5.40 -2.99 -31.40
C LYS A 267 5.18 -2.52 -29.95
N PRO A 268 5.72 -3.24 -28.95
CA PRO A 268 5.75 -2.72 -27.59
C PRO A 268 6.36 -1.33 -27.58
N ALA A 269 5.75 -0.42 -26.84
CA ALA A 269 6.24 0.94 -26.78
C ALA A 269 7.49 0.99 -25.89
N LEU A 270 8.58 1.58 -26.39
CA LEU A 270 9.66 2.09 -25.56
C LEU A 270 9.60 3.62 -25.58
N VAL A 271 9.15 4.20 -24.49
CA VAL A 271 8.94 5.64 -24.35
C VAL A 271 10.02 6.22 -23.44
N VAL A 272 10.84 7.12 -23.98
CA VAL A 272 11.87 7.85 -23.22
C VAL A 272 11.47 9.32 -23.19
N GLN A 273 11.18 9.85 -22.00
CA GLN A 273 10.75 11.25 -21.80
C GLN A 273 11.69 11.94 -20.81
N PRO A 274 12.77 12.60 -21.28
CA PRO A 274 13.67 13.35 -20.41
C PRO A 274 12.96 14.50 -19.69
N GLY A 275 13.31 14.73 -18.42
CA GLY A 275 12.67 15.76 -17.61
C GLY A 275 13.59 16.36 -16.55
N PRO A 276 13.08 17.25 -15.69
CA PRO A 276 13.85 17.91 -14.64
C PRO A 276 14.08 16.98 -13.42
N TRP A 277 14.39 15.72 -13.70
CA TRP A 277 14.57 14.68 -12.69
C TRP A 277 16.02 14.60 -12.23
N ASN A 278 16.26 14.16 -11.00
CA ASN A 278 17.60 13.88 -10.47
C ASN A 278 17.96 12.39 -10.59
N LYS A 279 16.96 11.53 -10.80
CA LYS A 279 17.08 10.08 -10.96
C LYS A 279 16.40 9.64 -12.25
N VAL A 280 16.64 8.41 -12.64
CA VAL A 280 15.87 7.74 -13.69
C VAL A 280 14.73 6.99 -13.03
N TYR A 281 13.51 7.26 -13.50
CA TYR A 281 12.31 6.48 -13.16
C TYR A 281 12.00 5.58 -14.34
N LEU A 282 11.93 4.27 -14.08
CA LEU A 282 11.68 3.25 -15.09
C LEU A 282 10.49 2.42 -14.70
N ALA A 283 9.57 2.23 -15.63
CA ALA A 283 8.50 1.26 -15.48
C ALA A 283 8.40 0.39 -16.72
N ALA A 284 8.15 -0.90 -16.50
CA ALA A 284 7.89 -1.87 -17.55
C ALA A 284 6.60 -2.62 -17.23
N ALA A 285 5.70 -2.78 -18.20
CA ALA A 285 4.42 -3.42 -17.98
C ALA A 285 4.04 -4.38 -19.10
N LEU A 286 3.29 -5.41 -18.72
CA LEU A 286 2.68 -6.41 -19.57
C LEU A 286 1.16 -6.34 -19.40
N PRO A 287 0.35 -6.32 -20.48
CA PRO A 287 -1.10 -6.44 -20.35
C PRO A 287 -1.45 -7.84 -19.85
N VAL A 288 -2.35 -7.90 -18.86
CA VAL A 288 -2.81 -9.14 -18.24
C VAL A 288 -4.33 -9.14 -18.11
N PRO A 289 -4.98 -10.28 -17.84
CA PRO A 289 -6.42 -10.32 -17.61
C PRO A 289 -6.87 -9.42 -16.46
N GLY A 290 -8.13 -8.99 -16.51
CA GLY A 290 -8.76 -8.18 -15.46
C GLY A 290 -8.95 -8.94 -14.16
N SER A 291 -9.39 -8.20 -13.15
CA SER A 291 -9.50 -8.65 -11.77
C SER A 291 -10.46 -9.84 -11.58
N SER A 292 -11.46 -10.01 -12.42
CA SER A 292 -12.38 -11.16 -12.39
C SER A 292 -11.81 -12.47 -12.96
N SER A 293 -10.59 -12.45 -13.52
CA SER A 293 -9.95 -13.64 -14.10
C SER A 293 -9.47 -14.60 -13.01
N TYR A 294 -9.63 -15.90 -13.26
CA TYR A 294 -9.06 -16.96 -12.40
C TYR A 294 -7.52 -16.90 -12.28
N GLN A 295 -6.84 -16.22 -13.19
CA GLN A 295 -5.38 -16.04 -13.18
C GLN A 295 -4.92 -14.88 -12.30
N SER A 296 -5.84 -13.99 -11.87
CA SER A 296 -5.48 -12.79 -11.13
C SER A 296 -4.77 -13.10 -9.81
N ALA A 297 -5.28 -14.05 -9.03
CA ALA A 297 -4.62 -14.47 -7.78
C ALA A 297 -3.20 -15.01 -8.02
N THR A 298 -2.99 -15.74 -9.13
CA THR A 298 -1.65 -16.24 -9.48
C THR A 298 -0.72 -15.10 -9.89
N LEU A 299 -1.22 -14.10 -10.61
CA LEU A 299 -0.46 -12.90 -10.97
C LEU A 299 -0.12 -12.06 -9.74
N ASP A 300 -1.02 -11.95 -8.76
CA ASP A 300 -0.76 -11.27 -7.48
C ASP A 300 0.37 -11.97 -6.70
N VAL A 301 0.32 -13.31 -6.62
CA VAL A 301 1.38 -14.11 -5.99
C VAL A 301 2.71 -13.94 -6.72
N LEU A 302 2.70 -14.00 -8.06
CA LEU A 302 3.90 -13.77 -8.85
C LEU A 302 4.49 -12.37 -8.63
N ALA A 303 3.65 -11.35 -8.61
CA ALA A 303 4.08 -9.98 -8.34
C ALA A 303 4.72 -9.86 -6.94
N TYR A 304 4.11 -10.47 -5.93
CA TYR A 304 4.65 -10.49 -4.58
C TYR A 304 6.01 -11.19 -4.50
N LEU A 305 6.14 -12.37 -5.13
CA LEU A 305 7.39 -13.12 -5.18
C LEU A 305 8.52 -12.35 -5.88
N LEU A 306 8.19 -11.54 -6.88
CA LEU A 306 9.18 -10.76 -7.63
C LEU A 306 9.55 -9.45 -6.96
N GLY A 307 8.61 -8.71 -6.39
CA GLY A 307 8.86 -7.35 -5.90
C GLY A 307 7.93 -6.84 -4.80
N GLY A 308 7.17 -7.71 -4.11
CA GLY A 308 6.18 -7.31 -3.12
C GLY A 308 6.79 -6.90 -1.78
N ASP A 309 7.94 -7.44 -1.40
CA ASP A 309 8.60 -7.13 -0.14
C ASP A 309 10.14 -7.11 -0.27
N ARG A 310 10.82 -6.86 0.86
CA ARG A 310 12.29 -6.83 0.91
C ARG A 310 12.95 -8.20 0.68
N THR A 311 12.19 -9.29 0.75
CA THR A 311 12.68 -10.65 0.53
C THR A 311 12.42 -11.17 -0.87
N SER A 312 11.69 -10.40 -1.67
CA SER A 312 11.33 -10.72 -3.05
C SER A 312 12.55 -10.76 -3.98
N LEU A 313 12.44 -11.54 -5.05
CA LEU A 313 13.55 -11.87 -5.95
C LEU A 313 14.23 -10.60 -6.50
N PHE A 314 13.48 -9.67 -7.07
CA PHE A 314 14.05 -8.48 -7.71
C PHE A 314 14.59 -7.47 -6.72
N TYR A 315 13.90 -7.30 -5.57
CA TYR A 315 14.40 -6.43 -4.50
C TYR A 315 15.75 -6.94 -3.98
N LYS A 316 15.87 -8.25 -3.71
CA LYS A 316 17.09 -8.91 -3.31
C LYS A 316 18.20 -8.72 -4.36
N THR A 317 17.91 -9.10 -5.61
CA THR A 317 18.90 -9.14 -6.68
C THR A 317 19.40 -7.75 -7.06
N TYR A 318 18.48 -6.80 -7.31
CA TYR A 318 18.88 -5.51 -7.90
C TYR A 318 19.22 -4.45 -6.86
N LYS A 319 18.53 -4.44 -5.71
CA LYS A 319 18.83 -3.46 -4.67
C LYS A 319 19.97 -3.89 -3.75
N TYR A 320 19.94 -5.13 -3.24
CA TYR A 320 20.93 -5.57 -2.25
C TYR A 320 22.18 -6.18 -2.87
N GLU A 321 22.03 -7.15 -3.78
CA GLU A 321 23.18 -7.90 -4.29
C GLU A 321 23.98 -7.10 -5.33
N ARG A 322 23.28 -6.56 -6.34
CA ARG A 322 23.89 -5.85 -7.46
C ARG A 322 23.97 -4.34 -7.28
N GLN A 323 23.19 -3.77 -6.34
CA GLN A 323 23.13 -2.32 -6.04
C GLN A 323 22.87 -1.46 -7.29
N LEU A 324 22.00 -1.93 -8.16
CA LEU A 324 21.69 -1.27 -9.43
C LEU A 324 20.51 -0.30 -9.31
N VAL A 325 19.69 -0.41 -8.27
CA VAL A 325 18.50 0.41 -8.08
C VAL A 325 18.41 0.96 -6.66
N ASP A 326 17.79 2.14 -6.51
CA ASP A 326 17.43 2.71 -5.21
C ASP A 326 16.14 2.09 -4.68
N SER A 327 15.19 1.82 -5.57
CA SER A 327 13.96 1.10 -5.29
C SER A 327 13.54 0.24 -6.47
N ILE A 328 12.85 -0.86 -6.19
CA ILE A 328 12.18 -1.69 -7.18
C ILE A 328 10.94 -2.32 -6.55
N SER A 329 9.85 -2.36 -7.29
CA SER A 329 8.64 -3.06 -6.92
C SER A 329 8.00 -3.73 -8.12
N VAL A 330 7.19 -4.75 -7.84
CA VAL A 330 6.36 -5.42 -8.85
C VAL A 330 4.94 -5.49 -8.31
N SER A 331 3.98 -5.20 -9.16
CA SER A 331 2.55 -5.23 -8.80
C SER A 331 1.71 -5.75 -9.95
N ASN A 332 0.62 -6.44 -9.62
CA ASN A 332 -0.45 -6.75 -10.54
C ASN A 332 -1.55 -5.68 -10.36
N VAL A 333 -1.70 -4.82 -11.35
CA VAL A 333 -2.71 -3.74 -11.35
C VAL A 333 -3.94 -4.24 -12.08
N GLY A 334 -4.91 -4.77 -11.32
CA GLY A 334 -6.16 -5.30 -11.86
C GLY A 334 -7.24 -4.23 -11.96
N PHE A 335 -7.84 -4.08 -13.15
CA PHE A 335 -9.10 -3.37 -13.37
C PHE A 335 -10.21 -4.41 -13.60
N GLU A 336 -11.47 -3.98 -13.67
CA GLU A 336 -12.58 -4.91 -13.88
C GLU A 336 -12.40 -5.79 -15.12
N ARG A 337 -11.96 -5.22 -16.24
CA ARG A 337 -11.98 -5.86 -17.55
C ARG A 337 -10.62 -6.23 -18.13
N ILE A 338 -9.55 -5.64 -17.61
CA ILE A 338 -8.16 -5.87 -18.02
C ILE A 338 -7.23 -5.44 -16.89
N GLY A 339 -5.95 -5.82 -16.94
CA GLY A 339 -4.95 -5.40 -15.98
C GLY A 339 -3.59 -5.16 -16.62
N ALA A 340 -2.65 -4.72 -15.79
CA ALA A 340 -1.25 -4.55 -16.15
C ALA A 340 -0.35 -5.16 -15.06
N PHE A 341 0.57 -6.01 -15.44
CA PHE A 341 1.62 -6.52 -14.57
C PHE A 341 2.83 -5.58 -14.68
N VAL A 342 3.13 -4.86 -13.60
CA VAL A 342 3.99 -3.69 -13.63
C VAL A 342 5.23 -3.90 -12.78
N VAL A 343 6.41 -3.62 -13.36
CA VAL A 343 7.70 -3.48 -12.64
C VAL A 343 8.07 -2.00 -12.63
N THR A 344 8.37 -1.44 -11.47
CA THR A 344 8.87 -0.07 -11.34
C THR A 344 10.23 -0.04 -10.68
N ALA A 345 11.12 0.86 -11.10
CA ALA A 345 12.44 1.05 -10.50
C ALA A 345 12.85 2.52 -10.51
N GLU A 346 13.60 2.92 -9.48
CA GLU A 346 14.30 4.20 -9.38
C GLU A 346 15.79 3.94 -9.27
N LEU A 347 16.61 4.64 -10.06
CA LEU A 347 18.04 4.38 -10.16
C LEU A 347 18.84 5.57 -10.71
N ASP A 348 20.16 5.49 -10.59
CA ASP A 348 21.07 6.45 -11.21
C ASP A 348 21.20 6.20 -12.72
N ALA A 349 21.48 7.24 -13.50
CA ALA A 349 21.55 7.18 -14.96
C ALA A 349 22.64 6.23 -15.50
N ASP A 350 23.77 6.15 -14.81
CA ASP A 350 24.89 5.26 -15.15
C ASP A 350 24.59 3.78 -14.88
N LYS A 351 23.57 3.50 -14.09
CA LYS A 351 23.13 2.13 -13.76
C LYS A 351 22.04 1.58 -14.69
N VAL A 352 21.48 2.40 -15.60
CA VAL A 352 20.40 1.97 -16.48
C VAL A 352 20.79 0.80 -17.36
N GLU A 353 21.95 0.87 -18.03
CA GLU A 353 22.40 -0.21 -18.92
C GLU A 353 22.63 -1.54 -18.17
N PRO A 354 23.41 -1.60 -17.07
CA PRO A 354 23.60 -2.85 -16.34
C PRO A 354 22.31 -3.35 -15.68
N PHE A 355 21.44 -2.46 -15.22
CA PHE A 355 20.13 -2.85 -14.65
C PHE A 355 19.23 -3.45 -15.72
N TRP A 356 19.03 -2.75 -16.85
CA TRP A 356 18.14 -3.19 -17.92
C TRP A 356 18.61 -4.49 -18.57
N THR A 357 19.91 -4.62 -18.79
CA THR A 357 20.56 -5.87 -19.26
C THR A 357 20.27 -7.03 -18.32
N SER A 358 20.41 -6.81 -17.02
CA SER A 358 20.13 -7.84 -16.01
C SER A 358 18.66 -8.17 -15.91
N LEU A 359 17.79 -7.15 -15.81
CA LEU A 359 16.35 -7.33 -15.65
C LEU A 359 15.75 -8.10 -16.83
N THR A 360 16.06 -7.71 -18.06
CA THR A 360 15.52 -8.35 -19.26
C THR A 360 15.94 -9.82 -19.37
N LYS A 361 17.20 -10.10 -19.04
CA LYS A 361 17.74 -11.47 -19.02
C LYS A 361 17.11 -12.32 -17.92
N ASP A 362 17.07 -11.79 -16.70
CA ASP A 362 16.54 -12.51 -15.53
C ASP A 362 15.03 -12.70 -15.67
N PHE A 363 14.30 -11.73 -16.25
CA PHE A 363 12.88 -11.82 -16.50
C PHE A 363 12.54 -12.89 -17.55
N ALA A 364 13.34 -12.99 -18.62
CA ALA A 364 13.21 -14.03 -19.63
C ALA A 364 13.57 -15.43 -19.12
N ALA A 365 14.40 -15.51 -18.08
CA ALA A 365 14.82 -16.77 -17.45
C ALA A 365 13.87 -17.24 -16.33
N LEU A 366 12.82 -16.46 -16.00
CA LEU A 366 11.87 -16.83 -14.95
C LEU A 366 11.18 -18.15 -15.27
N ASP A 367 11.23 -19.05 -14.29
CA ASP A 367 10.53 -20.31 -14.30
C ASP A 367 9.87 -20.53 -12.93
N ALA A 368 8.82 -21.32 -12.86
CA ALA A 368 8.14 -21.61 -11.60
C ALA A 368 9.06 -22.26 -10.55
N SER A 369 10.09 -23.00 -10.99
CA SER A 369 11.11 -23.59 -10.11
C SER A 369 12.09 -22.56 -9.51
N THR A 370 12.02 -21.31 -9.93
CA THR A 370 12.79 -20.19 -9.32
C THR A 370 12.40 -19.97 -7.86
N PHE A 371 11.16 -20.31 -7.51
CA PHE A 371 10.60 -20.06 -6.17
C PHE A 371 10.47 -21.36 -5.39
N THR A 372 10.89 -21.33 -4.11
CA THR A 372 10.71 -22.49 -3.22
C THR A 372 9.24 -22.58 -2.76
N PRO A 373 8.79 -23.78 -2.31
CA PRO A 373 7.47 -23.92 -1.70
C PRO A 373 7.24 -22.95 -0.53
N GLU A 374 8.27 -22.72 0.30
CA GLU A 374 8.19 -21.82 1.47
C GLU A 374 8.04 -20.37 1.03
N GLN A 375 8.71 -19.95 -0.04
CA GLN A 375 8.53 -18.59 -0.61
C GLN A 375 7.10 -18.41 -1.15
N LEU A 376 6.56 -19.43 -1.81
CA LEU A 376 5.20 -19.44 -2.32
C LEU A 376 4.18 -19.34 -1.18
N GLU A 377 4.30 -20.17 -0.16
CA GLU A 377 3.41 -20.13 1.01
C GLU A 377 3.50 -18.80 1.76
N ARG A 378 4.70 -18.23 1.90
CA ARG A 378 4.88 -16.91 2.50
C ARG A 378 4.20 -15.82 1.69
N ALA A 379 4.31 -15.83 0.37
CA ALA A 379 3.65 -14.85 -0.50
C ALA A 379 2.12 -14.91 -0.33
N LYS A 380 1.55 -16.12 -0.35
CA LYS A 380 0.12 -16.34 -0.15
C LYS A 380 -0.34 -15.85 1.22
N LEU A 381 0.39 -16.18 2.28
CA LEU A 381 0.07 -15.75 3.64
C LEU A 381 0.07 -14.22 3.80
N ASN A 382 1.08 -13.54 3.24
CA ASN A 382 1.16 -12.08 3.34
C ASN A 382 0.04 -11.39 2.54
N LEU A 383 -0.29 -11.86 1.34
CA LEU A 383 -1.39 -11.33 0.55
C LEU A 383 -2.75 -11.56 1.23
N GLU A 384 -2.94 -12.71 1.87
CA GLU A 384 -4.13 -12.99 2.69
C GLU A 384 -4.19 -12.07 3.91
N ASP A 385 -3.08 -11.87 4.63
CA ASP A 385 -2.98 -10.96 5.78
C ASP A 385 -3.28 -9.51 5.37
N ASP A 386 -2.77 -9.05 4.23
CA ASP A 386 -3.06 -7.72 3.69
C ASP A 386 -4.55 -7.53 3.40
N LEU A 387 -5.23 -8.58 2.91
CA LEU A 387 -6.68 -8.55 2.72
C LEU A 387 -7.42 -8.38 4.06
N TYR A 388 -7.05 -9.13 5.10
CA TYR A 388 -7.65 -9.00 6.41
C TYR A 388 -7.34 -7.66 7.08
N ARG A 389 -6.10 -7.16 6.98
CA ARG A 389 -5.69 -5.85 7.51
C ARG A 389 -6.48 -4.71 6.86
N SER A 390 -6.83 -4.82 5.59
CA SER A 390 -7.65 -3.81 4.92
C SER A 390 -9.04 -3.64 5.55
N LYS A 391 -9.50 -4.61 6.36
CA LYS A 391 -10.78 -4.62 7.08
C LYS A 391 -10.68 -4.27 8.58
N GLU A 392 -9.50 -3.90 9.08
CA GLU A 392 -9.32 -3.57 10.50
C GLU A 392 -10.10 -2.32 10.92
N THR A 393 -10.17 -1.31 10.05
CA THR A 393 -10.95 -0.10 10.29
C THR A 393 -12.37 -0.22 9.75
N LEU A 394 -13.32 0.51 10.34
CA LEU A 394 -14.70 0.52 9.86
C LEU A 394 -14.81 0.99 8.41
N SER A 395 -14.08 2.06 8.07
CA SER A 395 -14.01 2.62 6.72
C SER A 395 -13.38 1.62 5.72
N GLY A 396 -12.29 0.97 6.11
CA GLY A 396 -11.64 -0.08 5.29
C GLY A 396 -12.57 -1.28 5.08
N LEU A 397 -13.25 -1.73 6.13
CA LEU A 397 -14.24 -2.80 6.06
C LEU A 397 -15.36 -2.47 5.08
N ALA A 398 -15.99 -1.29 5.21
CA ALA A 398 -17.06 -0.84 4.31
C ALA A 398 -16.59 -0.76 2.85
N SER A 399 -15.38 -0.27 2.62
CA SER A 399 -14.81 -0.19 1.27
C SER A 399 -14.54 -1.58 0.69
N LYS A 400 -14.00 -2.51 1.48
CA LYS A 400 -13.63 -3.85 1.01
C LYS A 400 -14.85 -4.71 0.71
N ILE A 401 -15.82 -4.81 1.63
CA ILE A 401 -17.05 -5.60 1.38
C ILE A 401 -17.90 -4.97 0.26
N GLY A 402 -17.91 -3.62 0.18
CA GLY A 402 -18.57 -2.94 -0.92
C GLY A 402 -17.94 -3.28 -2.28
N TYR A 403 -16.62 -3.29 -2.37
CA TYR A 403 -15.91 -3.69 -3.58
C TYR A 403 -16.22 -5.15 -3.98
N PHE A 404 -16.13 -6.09 -3.03
CA PHE A 404 -16.45 -7.48 -3.31
C PHE A 404 -17.92 -7.67 -3.71
N GLN A 405 -18.84 -6.99 -3.03
CA GLN A 405 -20.26 -7.05 -3.39
C GLN A 405 -20.52 -6.51 -4.80
N PHE A 406 -19.83 -5.43 -5.17
CA PHE A 406 -20.10 -4.73 -6.41
C PHE A 406 -19.48 -5.40 -7.64
N PHE A 407 -18.25 -5.96 -7.50
CA PHE A 407 -17.48 -6.50 -8.63
C PHE A 407 -17.29 -8.00 -8.60
N MET A 408 -17.42 -8.66 -7.44
CA MET A 408 -16.95 -10.02 -7.25
C MET A 408 -18.02 -11.00 -6.76
N GLY A 409 -19.27 -10.56 -6.62
CA GLY A 409 -20.38 -11.41 -6.13
C GLY A 409 -20.46 -11.55 -4.61
N GLY A 410 -20.01 -10.52 -3.89
CA GLY A 410 -20.18 -10.38 -2.45
C GLY A 410 -19.26 -11.30 -1.64
N ASP A 411 -19.74 -11.72 -0.50
CA ASP A 411 -19.05 -12.58 0.46
C ASP A 411 -18.57 -13.91 -0.19
N GLN A 412 -19.36 -14.49 -1.09
CA GLN A 412 -18.92 -15.67 -1.83
C GLN A 412 -17.73 -15.33 -2.74
N GLY A 413 -17.71 -14.15 -3.37
CA GLY A 413 -16.59 -13.69 -4.20
C GLY A 413 -15.32 -13.48 -3.38
N GLU A 414 -15.43 -12.94 -2.16
CA GLU A 414 -14.30 -12.82 -1.26
C GLU A 414 -13.74 -14.18 -0.84
N ARG A 415 -14.60 -15.12 -0.45
CA ARG A 415 -14.18 -16.50 -0.14
C ARG A 415 -13.48 -17.16 -1.32
N ASN A 416 -14.04 -17.03 -2.51
CA ASN A 416 -13.42 -17.55 -3.73
C ASN A 416 -12.06 -16.93 -4.01
N ALA A 417 -11.88 -15.63 -3.73
CA ALA A 417 -10.60 -14.92 -3.88
C ALA A 417 -9.54 -15.48 -2.93
N ILE A 418 -9.88 -15.65 -1.66
CA ILE A 418 -9.00 -16.24 -0.64
C ILE A 418 -8.66 -17.69 -1.01
N GLU A 419 -9.63 -18.47 -1.43
CA GLU A 419 -9.42 -19.86 -1.85
C GLU A 419 -8.53 -19.94 -3.10
N ALA A 420 -8.76 -19.10 -4.10
CA ALA A 420 -7.93 -19.02 -5.29
C ALA A 420 -6.47 -18.67 -4.92
N LEU A 421 -6.26 -17.71 -4.00
CA LEU A 421 -4.95 -17.32 -3.51
C LEU A 421 -4.25 -18.50 -2.82
N ARG A 422 -4.93 -19.20 -1.90
CA ARG A 422 -4.41 -20.35 -1.17
C ARG A 422 -4.04 -21.53 -2.08
N ASN A 423 -4.77 -21.70 -3.18
CA ASN A 423 -4.59 -22.78 -4.13
C ASN A 423 -3.51 -22.51 -5.20
N VAL A 424 -2.89 -21.32 -5.22
CA VAL A 424 -1.81 -21.04 -6.17
C VAL A 424 -0.67 -22.02 -5.98
N ASP A 425 -0.25 -22.66 -7.07
CA ASP A 425 0.86 -23.62 -7.10
C ASP A 425 1.87 -23.30 -8.23
N ASN A 426 2.96 -24.05 -8.26
CA ASN A 426 4.00 -23.90 -9.28
C ASN A 426 3.52 -24.18 -10.70
N GLY A 427 2.49 -25.02 -10.88
CA GLY A 427 1.89 -25.27 -12.18
C GLY A 427 1.16 -24.05 -12.71
N MET A 428 0.41 -23.38 -11.83
CA MET A 428 -0.29 -22.13 -12.16
C MET A 428 0.70 -20.97 -12.42
N LEU A 429 1.77 -20.85 -11.61
CA LEU A 429 2.84 -19.89 -11.87
C LEU A 429 3.49 -20.11 -13.24
N LYS A 430 3.77 -21.37 -13.61
CA LYS A 430 4.31 -21.70 -14.93
C LYS A 430 3.37 -21.28 -16.06
N GLN A 431 2.07 -21.48 -15.88
CA GLN A 431 1.07 -21.08 -16.89
C GLN A 431 1.04 -19.56 -17.09
N VAL A 432 0.99 -18.74 -16.01
CA VAL A 432 0.95 -17.29 -16.15
C VAL A 432 2.26 -16.73 -16.69
N LEU A 433 3.43 -17.29 -16.30
CA LEU A 433 4.72 -16.92 -16.87
C LEU A 433 4.75 -17.17 -18.38
N ALA A 434 4.32 -18.35 -18.82
CA ALA A 434 4.31 -18.70 -20.23
C ALA A 434 3.30 -17.87 -21.04
N ALA A 435 2.15 -17.54 -20.46
CA ALA A 435 1.10 -16.80 -21.16
C ALA A 435 1.38 -15.30 -21.27
N TRP A 436 1.91 -14.69 -20.20
CA TRP A 436 1.91 -13.23 -20.07
C TRP A 436 3.30 -12.60 -20.11
N VAL A 437 4.35 -13.28 -19.63
CA VAL A 437 5.71 -12.75 -19.61
C VAL A 437 6.39 -12.96 -20.96
N GLN A 438 6.05 -12.08 -21.91
CA GLN A 438 6.52 -12.16 -23.30
C GLN A 438 7.17 -10.83 -23.73
N PRO A 439 8.34 -10.84 -24.44
CA PRO A 439 9.07 -9.62 -24.77
C PRO A 439 8.33 -8.72 -25.77
N ASP A 440 7.54 -9.32 -26.66
CA ASP A 440 6.75 -8.63 -27.67
C ASP A 440 5.49 -7.94 -27.11
N ARG A 441 5.26 -8.06 -25.81
CA ARG A 441 4.15 -7.44 -25.08
C ARG A 441 4.61 -6.42 -24.03
N LEU A 442 5.93 -6.30 -23.83
CA LEU A 442 6.51 -5.47 -22.78
C LEU A 442 6.56 -4.00 -23.20
N THR A 443 5.71 -3.17 -22.65
CA THR A 443 5.79 -1.72 -22.75
C THR A 443 6.73 -1.17 -21.67
N THR A 444 7.63 -0.24 -22.06
CA THR A 444 8.60 0.34 -21.12
C THR A 444 8.57 1.87 -21.22
N VAL A 445 8.50 2.53 -20.06
CA VAL A 445 8.58 4.00 -19.93
C VAL A 445 9.77 4.35 -19.07
N VAL A 446 10.59 5.29 -19.58
CA VAL A 446 11.77 5.78 -18.87
C VAL A 446 11.74 7.30 -18.80
N LEU A 447 11.83 7.84 -17.61
CA LEU A 447 11.93 9.28 -17.35
C LEU A 447 13.33 9.59 -16.82
N PRO A 448 14.33 9.86 -17.71
CA PRO A 448 15.68 10.20 -17.30
C PRO A 448 15.82 11.70 -17.02
N PRO A 449 16.89 12.12 -16.31
CA PRO A 449 17.36 13.50 -16.31
C PRO A 449 17.59 14.03 -17.75
N LYS A 450 17.40 15.34 -17.98
CA LYS A 450 17.46 15.96 -19.32
C LYS A 450 18.75 15.63 -20.08
N ASP A 451 19.88 15.62 -19.36
CA ASP A 451 21.21 15.46 -19.97
C ASP A 451 21.75 14.01 -19.89
N ALA A 452 20.92 13.08 -19.37
CA ALA A 452 21.32 11.69 -19.24
C ALA A 452 21.32 10.97 -20.60
N LYS A 453 22.42 10.27 -20.90
CA LYS A 453 22.51 9.42 -22.08
C LYS A 453 21.90 8.06 -21.77
N MET A 454 20.87 7.68 -22.53
CA MET A 454 20.26 6.37 -22.41
C MET A 454 20.90 5.37 -23.37
N PRO A 455 21.10 4.11 -22.94
CA PRO A 455 21.54 3.03 -23.82
C PRO A 455 20.45 2.71 -24.86
N ASP A 456 20.79 1.94 -25.88
CA ASP A 456 19.81 1.36 -26.80
C ASP A 456 19.06 0.22 -26.09
N MET A 457 18.03 0.61 -25.33
CA MET A 457 17.26 -0.32 -24.50
C MET A 457 16.52 -1.37 -25.32
N GLN A 458 16.11 -1.06 -26.56
CA GLN A 458 15.45 -2.03 -27.43
C GLN A 458 16.45 -3.10 -27.91
N ALA A 459 17.65 -2.71 -28.33
CA ALA A 459 18.67 -3.67 -28.72
C ALA A 459 19.10 -4.58 -27.55
N ILE A 460 19.16 -4.03 -26.34
CA ILE A 460 19.42 -4.81 -25.11
C ILE A 460 18.29 -5.80 -24.87
N LEU A 461 17.03 -5.38 -24.93
CA LEU A 461 15.88 -6.25 -24.75
C LEU A 461 15.91 -7.41 -25.73
N ASP A 462 16.06 -7.12 -27.03
CA ASP A 462 16.06 -8.13 -28.09
C ASP A 462 17.20 -9.16 -27.94
N LYS A 463 18.35 -8.72 -27.47
CA LYS A 463 19.52 -9.59 -27.26
C LYS A 463 19.42 -10.42 -26.00
N GLU A 464 19.14 -9.77 -24.86
CA GLU A 464 19.25 -10.40 -23.56
C GLU A 464 18.04 -11.32 -23.26
N TRP A 465 16.87 -11.01 -23.76
CA TRP A 465 15.71 -11.90 -23.64
C TRP A 465 15.97 -13.27 -24.27
N LYS A 466 16.54 -13.30 -25.47
CA LYS A 466 16.93 -14.56 -26.14
C LYS A 466 18.01 -15.33 -25.37
N SER A 467 18.88 -14.62 -24.67
CA SER A 467 19.95 -15.19 -23.84
C SER A 467 19.39 -15.80 -22.55
N GLY A 468 18.46 -15.11 -21.88
CA GLY A 468 17.83 -15.54 -20.62
C GLY A 468 16.99 -16.80 -20.79
N ALA A 469 16.20 -16.90 -21.86
CA ALA A 469 15.35 -18.06 -22.16
C ALA A 469 16.12 -19.40 -22.29
N LYS A 470 17.46 -19.37 -22.41
CA LYS A 470 18.31 -20.56 -22.48
C LYS A 470 18.92 -20.99 -21.14
N ALA A 471 18.77 -20.18 -20.07
CA ALA A 471 19.55 -20.32 -18.83
C ALA A 471 18.80 -20.97 -17.63
N SER A 472 17.58 -21.50 -17.84
CA SER A 472 16.75 -22.04 -16.76
C SER A 472 17.30 -23.34 -16.19
N ALA A 473 18.10 -23.27 -15.12
CA ALA A 473 18.28 -24.28 -14.08
C ALA A 473 19.15 -23.75 -12.93
N ALA A 474 18.60 -23.28 -11.83
CA ALA A 474 19.33 -22.97 -10.60
C ALA A 474 18.67 -23.61 -9.38
N LYS A 475 19.53 -24.10 -8.47
CA LYS A 475 19.24 -24.92 -7.32
C LYS A 475 18.49 -24.17 -6.22
N THR A 476 17.49 -24.81 -5.61
CA THR A 476 16.77 -24.42 -4.39
C THR A 476 17.62 -24.54 -3.13
N ALA A 477 17.48 -23.59 -2.21
CA ALA A 477 18.02 -23.66 -0.85
C ALA A 477 16.91 -24.07 0.14
N GLU A 478 17.22 -24.98 1.06
CA GLU A 478 16.31 -25.45 2.12
C GLU A 478 16.24 -24.43 3.27
N ALA A 479 15.02 -24.16 3.79
CA ALA A 479 14.81 -23.40 5.01
C ALA A 479 15.13 -24.26 6.25
N GLY A 480 15.80 -23.65 7.25
CA GLY A 480 16.19 -24.34 8.48
C GLY A 480 15.12 -24.21 9.58
N LYS A 481 15.14 -25.16 10.53
CA LYS A 481 14.21 -25.16 11.67
C LYS A 481 14.60 -24.10 12.70
N THR A 482 13.63 -23.36 13.24
CA THR A 482 13.85 -22.38 14.32
C THR A 482 14.39 -23.07 15.57
N GLU A 483 15.45 -22.50 16.13
CA GLU A 483 16.08 -23.01 17.36
C GLU A 483 16.02 -21.96 18.46
N VAL A 484 15.63 -22.37 19.68
CA VAL A 484 15.59 -21.52 20.87
C VAL A 484 16.61 -21.99 21.87
N ILE A 485 17.59 -21.15 22.21
CA ILE A 485 18.71 -21.47 23.09
C ILE A 485 18.56 -20.62 24.37
N ASP A 486 18.28 -21.27 25.49
CA ASP A 486 18.27 -20.61 26.80
C ASP A 486 19.69 -20.59 27.38
N LEU A 487 20.22 -19.38 27.56
CA LEU A 487 21.55 -19.15 28.17
C LEU A 487 21.46 -18.96 29.68
N GLY A 488 20.30 -19.12 30.27
CA GLY A 488 20.06 -18.91 31.70
C GLY A 488 20.01 -17.42 32.11
N LYS A 489 19.54 -17.16 33.33
CA LYS A 489 19.40 -15.82 33.92
C LYS A 489 18.55 -14.86 33.06
N GLY A 490 17.53 -15.37 32.35
CA GLY A 490 16.64 -14.59 31.49
C GLY A 490 17.33 -14.12 30.21
N ARG A 491 18.26 -14.84 29.66
CA ARG A 491 18.97 -14.59 28.41
C ARG A 491 18.65 -15.69 27.41
N THR A 492 18.04 -15.34 26.30
CA THR A 492 17.60 -16.28 25.27
C THR A 492 18.14 -15.88 23.91
N VAL A 493 18.57 -16.82 23.11
CA VAL A 493 18.89 -16.66 21.71
C VAL A 493 17.85 -17.43 20.89
N VAL A 494 17.27 -16.79 19.90
CA VAL A 494 16.36 -17.40 18.93
C VAL A 494 17.03 -17.35 17.57
N LEU A 495 17.34 -18.52 17.00
CA LEU A 495 17.90 -18.63 15.66
C LEU A 495 16.80 -19.04 14.70
N ILE A 496 16.63 -18.22 13.66
CA ILE A 496 15.66 -18.43 12.59
C ILE A 496 16.45 -18.54 11.29
N PRO A 497 16.97 -19.75 10.94
CA PRO A 497 17.80 -19.93 9.77
C PRO A 497 16.96 -19.73 8.50
N ASP A 498 17.14 -18.59 7.84
CA ASP A 498 16.59 -18.29 6.54
C ASP A 498 17.74 -18.03 5.56
N LYS A 499 17.95 -18.96 4.63
CA LYS A 499 18.99 -18.86 3.59
C LYS A 499 18.48 -18.24 2.30
N THR A 500 17.25 -17.73 2.30
CA THR A 500 16.65 -17.10 1.12
C THR A 500 17.33 -15.77 0.75
N LEU A 501 17.90 -15.10 1.76
CA LEU A 501 18.71 -13.89 1.59
C LEU A 501 20.12 -14.08 2.15
N PRO A 502 21.17 -13.59 1.48
CA PRO A 502 22.52 -13.54 2.05
C PRO A 502 22.61 -12.36 3.05
N TYR A 503 21.68 -12.30 3.97
CA TYR A 503 21.53 -11.24 4.96
C TYR A 503 21.36 -11.83 6.35
N VAL A 504 21.84 -11.10 7.34
CA VAL A 504 21.61 -11.41 8.74
C VAL A 504 20.90 -10.22 9.38
N SER A 505 19.77 -10.48 10.02
CA SER A 505 19.07 -9.52 10.87
C SER A 505 19.17 -9.98 12.29
N ALA A 506 19.65 -9.13 13.20
CA ALA A 506 19.75 -9.42 14.63
C ALA A 506 18.95 -8.36 15.41
N ASN A 507 18.04 -8.82 16.24
CA ASN A 507 17.25 -7.98 17.14
C ASN A 507 17.55 -8.38 18.59
N LEU A 508 18.27 -7.50 19.29
CA LEU A 508 18.57 -7.66 20.71
C LEU A 508 17.61 -6.80 21.53
N THR A 509 16.64 -7.44 22.15
CA THR A 509 15.61 -6.79 22.96
C THR A 509 15.77 -7.11 24.43
N TYR A 510 15.92 -6.05 25.23
CA TYR A 510 15.96 -6.10 26.71
C TYR A 510 14.57 -5.78 27.26
N SER A 511 14.21 -6.36 28.39
CA SER A 511 13.14 -5.84 29.24
C SER A 511 13.61 -4.53 29.92
N GLY A 512 12.74 -3.54 30.07
CA GLY A 512 13.14 -2.25 30.68
C GLY A 512 12.54 -1.04 29.97
N GLY A 513 13.36 -0.29 29.25
CA GLY A 513 12.94 0.94 28.59
C GLY A 513 12.50 2.00 29.60
N ASP A 514 11.40 2.72 29.31
CA ASP A 514 10.86 3.76 30.21
C ASP A 514 10.51 3.23 31.61
N ALA A 515 10.25 1.92 31.76
CA ALA A 515 9.97 1.29 33.05
C ALA A 515 11.14 1.34 34.05
N LEU A 516 12.35 1.64 33.59
CA LEU A 516 13.53 1.85 34.44
C LEU A 516 13.74 3.30 34.86
N LEU A 517 12.93 4.22 34.34
CA LEU A 517 13.04 5.66 34.60
C LEU A 517 12.31 6.04 35.88
N LYS A 518 12.87 7.01 36.63
CA LYS A 518 12.12 7.77 37.59
C LYS A 518 11.24 8.80 36.89
N PRO A 519 10.18 9.33 37.52
CA PRO A 519 9.36 10.38 36.94
C PRO A 519 10.14 11.60 36.45
N SER A 520 11.26 11.94 37.12
CA SER A 520 12.17 13.04 36.75
C SER A 520 13.14 12.69 35.61
N GLU A 521 13.23 11.42 35.18
CA GLU A 521 14.14 10.95 34.15
C GLU A 521 13.42 10.74 32.80
N GLN A 522 12.19 11.23 32.63
CA GLN A 522 11.43 11.06 31.39
C GLN A 522 12.21 11.62 30.20
N GLY A 523 12.24 10.84 29.10
CA GLY A 523 13.01 11.17 27.89
C GLY A 523 14.46 10.66 27.88
N LEU A 524 15.01 10.21 29.02
CA LEU A 524 16.40 9.71 29.09
C LEU A 524 16.58 8.41 28.28
N SER A 525 15.60 7.51 28.31
CA SER A 525 15.64 6.26 27.51
C SER A 525 15.70 6.52 26.02
N ALA A 526 14.90 7.50 25.53
CA ALA A 526 14.90 7.93 24.15
C ALA A 526 16.24 8.58 23.76
N LEU A 527 16.79 9.43 24.63
CA LEU A 527 18.10 10.04 24.39
C LEU A 527 19.20 8.97 24.32
N VAL A 528 19.19 8.00 25.24
CA VAL A 528 20.16 6.90 25.22
C VAL A 528 20.01 6.08 23.96
N SER A 529 18.80 5.76 23.47
CA SER A 529 18.63 4.98 22.23
C SER A 529 19.19 5.74 21.01
N ASN A 530 19.07 7.05 20.98
CA ASN A 530 19.61 7.87 19.91
C ASN A 530 21.15 7.95 19.93
N VAL A 531 21.75 8.11 21.12
CA VAL A 531 23.20 8.30 21.27
C VAL A 531 23.97 6.97 21.34
N LEU A 532 23.35 5.86 21.72
CA LEU A 532 23.97 4.54 21.90
C LEU A 532 24.75 4.09 20.65
N THR A 533 24.20 4.37 19.47
CA THR A 533 24.76 3.99 18.16
C THR A 533 25.66 5.05 17.53
N LYS A 534 26.05 6.09 18.28
CA LYS A 534 26.88 7.22 17.82
C LYS A 534 28.34 7.13 18.24
N GLY A 535 28.87 5.91 18.36
CA GLY A 535 30.27 5.64 18.66
C GLY A 535 30.46 4.60 19.76
N THR A 536 31.65 4.02 19.78
CA THR A 536 32.11 3.06 20.80
C THR A 536 33.45 3.54 21.39
N ALA A 537 33.96 2.81 22.37
CA ALA A 537 35.31 3.09 22.90
C ALA A 537 36.41 2.99 21.83
N LYS A 538 36.13 2.30 20.70
CA LYS A 538 37.09 2.06 19.61
C LYS A 538 36.83 2.90 18.35
N ARG A 539 35.62 3.46 18.19
CA ARG A 539 35.17 4.14 16.97
C ARG A 539 34.41 5.40 17.30
N SER A 540 34.78 6.51 16.67
CA SER A 540 33.98 7.73 16.66
C SER A 540 32.65 7.52 15.91
N ALA A 541 31.75 8.47 16.01
CA ALA A 541 30.48 8.45 15.27
C ALA A 541 30.69 8.39 13.75
N THR A 542 31.63 9.15 13.24
CA THR A 542 31.96 9.20 11.80
C THR A 542 32.56 7.87 11.32
N GLU A 543 33.51 7.32 12.07
CA GLU A 543 34.11 6.01 11.74
C GLU A 543 33.06 4.88 11.81
N MET A 544 32.11 4.94 12.74
CA MET A 544 31.02 3.98 12.80
C MET A 544 30.09 4.09 11.60
N GLN A 545 29.73 5.30 11.18
CA GLN A 545 28.92 5.49 9.97
C GLN A 545 29.65 5.00 8.71
N ALA A 546 30.91 5.31 8.55
CA ALA A 546 31.72 4.79 7.44
C ALA A 546 31.79 3.24 7.48
N PHE A 547 32.06 2.65 8.64
CA PHE A 547 32.10 1.20 8.82
C PHE A 547 30.80 0.50 8.44
N LEU A 548 29.65 1.09 8.79
CA LEU A 548 28.32 0.58 8.44
C LEU A 548 28.04 0.75 6.93
N ALA A 549 28.37 1.93 6.38
CA ALA A 549 28.16 2.25 4.96
C ALA A 549 28.98 1.32 4.06
N ASP A 550 30.26 1.12 4.37
CA ASP A 550 31.16 0.22 3.62
C ASP A 550 30.68 -1.24 3.59
N ARG A 551 29.77 -1.61 4.51
CA ARG A 551 29.22 -2.96 4.65
C ARG A 551 27.74 -3.06 4.29
N ALA A 552 27.16 -1.99 3.79
CA ALA A 552 25.71 -1.89 3.52
C ALA A 552 24.88 -2.37 4.74
N ALA A 553 25.33 -1.98 5.94
CA ALA A 553 24.75 -2.42 7.21
C ALA A 553 23.95 -1.31 7.88
N GLY A 554 22.89 -1.71 8.59
CA GLY A 554 22.08 -0.82 9.43
C GLY A 554 22.23 -1.17 10.90
N LEU A 555 22.40 -0.16 11.74
CA LEU A 555 22.39 -0.32 13.21
C LEU A 555 21.51 0.78 13.81
N ALA A 556 20.52 0.41 14.59
CA ALA A 556 19.60 1.33 15.25
C ALA A 556 19.27 0.86 16.66
N ALA A 557 18.94 1.80 17.55
CA ALA A 557 18.39 1.45 18.85
C ALA A 557 17.05 2.18 19.07
N SER A 558 16.18 1.59 19.85
CA SER A 558 14.88 2.16 20.19
C SER A 558 14.49 1.87 21.64
N ALA A 559 13.86 2.83 22.29
CA ALA A 559 13.32 2.71 23.64
C ALA A 559 11.79 2.68 23.61
N GLY A 560 11.21 1.62 24.15
CA GLY A 560 9.77 1.49 24.39
C GLY A 560 9.40 1.63 25.86
N ARG A 561 8.12 1.49 26.18
CA ARG A 561 7.62 1.59 27.57
C ARG A 561 8.21 0.53 28.50
N LYS A 562 8.32 -0.71 28.02
CA LYS A 562 8.82 -1.87 28.79
C LYS A 562 9.95 -2.62 28.10
N THR A 563 10.45 -2.12 26.98
CA THR A 563 11.52 -2.74 26.21
C THR A 563 12.55 -1.72 25.75
N PHE A 564 13.76 -2.19 25.51
CA PHE A 564 14.81 -1.44 24.82
C PHE A 564 15.45 -2.38 23.79
N SER A 565 15.45 -2.01 22.53
CA SER A 565 15.92 -2.85 21.44
C SER A 565 17.11 -2.24 20.72
N VAL A 566 18.03 -3.10 20.27
CA VAL A 566 19.13 -2.76 19.37
C VAL A 566 19.00 -3.68 18.15
N ASN A 567 18.81 -3.09 16.97
CA ASN A 567 18.57 -3.77 15.72
C ASN A 567 19.79 -3.64 14.82
N LEU A 568 20.24 -4.75 14.29
CA LEU A 568 21.33 -4.84 13.34
C LEU A 568 20.87 -5.55 12.07
N THR A 569 21.21 -5.03 10.90
CA THR A 569 20.97 -5.69 9.61
C THR A 569 22.23 -5.60 8.77
N THR A 570 22.68 -6.69 8.18
CA THR A 570 23.94 -6.75 7.42
C THR A 570 23.93 -7.86 6.38
N PRO A 571 24.60 -7.68 5.22
CA PRO A 571 24.91 -8.80 4.34
C PRO A 571 25.64 -9.91 5.09
N ALA A 572 25.28 -11.18 4.86
CA ALA A 572 25.80 -12.33 5.61
C ALA A 572 27.34 -12.46 5.57
N ARG A 573 27.97 -11.97 4.49
CA ARG A 573 29.45 -11.95 4.36
C ARG A 573 30.16 -11.08 5.39
N PHE A 574 29.44 -10.15 6.04
CA PHE A 574 29.96 -9.24 7.06
C PHE A 574 29.43 -9.56 8.46
N ASN A 575 28.74 -10.69 8.64
CA ASN A 575 28.09 -11.05 9.89
C ASN A 575 29.03 -10.97 11.10
N LYS A 576 30.27 -11.52 10.99
CA LYS A 576 31.23 -11.50 12.07
C LYS A 576 31.60 -10.08 12.50
N ASP A 577 31.94 -9.22 11.53
CA ASP A 577 32.32 -7.82 11.79
C ASP A 577 31.19 -7.04 12.46
N LEU A 578 29.95 -7.34 12.07
CA LEU A 578 28.77 -6.62 12.57
C LEU A 578 28.31 -7.16 13.93
N PHE A 579 28.45 -8.46 14.22
CA PHE A 579 28.24 -8.98 15.56
C PHE A 579 29.30 -8.49 16.55
N ASP A 580 30.56 -8.36 16.09
CA ASP A 580 31.64 -7.74 16.88
C ASP A 580 31.27 -6.27 17.18
N LEU A 581 30.76 -5.52 16.20
CA LEU A 581 30.29 -4.14 16.40
C LEU A 581 29.08 -4.08 17.35
N LEU A 582 28.08 -4.96 17.21
CA LEU A 582 26.96 -5.04 18.13
C LEU A 582 27.46 -5.27 19.57
N GLY A 583 28.42 -6.18 19.75
CA GLY A 583 29.10 -6.41 21.02
C GLY A 583 29.79 -5.15 21.57
N GLU A 584 30.50 -4.40 20.73
CA GLU A 584 31.14 -3.13 21.13
C GLU A 584 30.11 -2.08 21.58
N VAL A 585 29.03 -1.89 20.80
CA VAL A 585 27.95 -0.93 21.12
C VAL A 585 27.27 -1.27 22.44
N VAL A 586 26.98 -2.53 22.70
CA VAL A 586 26.31 -2.97 23.93
C VAL A 586 27.23 -2.89 25.13
N THR A 587 28.50 -3.27 25.00
CA THR A 587 29.43 -3.37 26.15
C THR A 587 30.17 -2.10 26.45
N ALA A 588 30.54 -1.32 25.42
CA ALA A 588 31.42 -0.17 25.52
C ALA A 588 30.99 1.02 24.63
N PRO A 589 29.73 1.51 24.74
CA PRO A 589 29.31 2.70 24.00
C PRO A 589 30.11 3.92 24.42
N ALA A 590 30.40 4.81 23.47
CA ALA A 590 31.21 6.01 23.72
C ALA A 590 30.50 7.01 24.64
N PHE A 591 29.23 7.32 24.37
CA PHE A 591 28.49 8.44 24.99
C PHE A 591 29.40 9.66 25.11
N SER A 592 29.94 10.12 23.98
CA SER A 592 30.84 11.28 23.96
C SER A 592 30.06 12.55 24.28
N LYS A 593 30.75 13.56 24.79
CA LYS A 593 30.16 14.85 25.11
C LYS A 593 29.48 15.50 23.90
N ASP A 594 30.15 15.47 22.75
CA ASP A 594 29.66 16.09 21.52
C ASP A 594 28.38 15.38 21.00
N GLU A 595 28.38 14.05 20.96
CA GLU A 595 27.22 13.29 20.48
C GLU A 595 26.05 13.37 21.49
N THR A 596 26.34 13.41 22.77
CA THR A 596 25.32 13.65 23.83
C THR A 596 24.68 15.03 23.63
N ALA A 597 25.48 16.07 23.44
CA ALA A 597 24.97 17.43 23.18
C ALA A 597 24.16 17.52 21.88
N ARG A 598 24.58 16.84 20.80
CA ARG A 598 23.81 16.75 19.55
C ARG A 598 22.49 16.01 19.78
N GLY A 599 22.52 14.87 20.45
CA GLY A 599 21.32 14.10 20.75
C GLY A 599 20.30 14.89 21.57
N ILE A 600 20.74 15.67 22.56
CA ILE A 600 19.91 16.59 23.33
C ILE A 600 19.27 17.64 22.42
N LYS A 601 20.08 18.29 21.56
CA LYS A 601 19.59 19.29 20.61
C LYS A 601 18.53 18.71 19.66
N ASP A 602 18.80 17.54 19.11
CA ASP A 602 17.88 16.86 18.18
C ASP A 602 16.58 16.46 18.88
N GLN A 603 16.66 15.97 20.13
CA GLN A 603 15.47 15.61 20.90
C GLN A 603 14.63 16.83 21.27
N LEU A 604 15.24 17.96 21.63
CA LEU A 604 14.54 19.22 21.87
C LEU A 604 13.87 19.74 20.59
N ALA A 605 14.54 19.66 19.46
CA ALA A 605 13.95 20.01 18.17
C ALA A 605 12.75 19.11 17.82
N ALA A 606 12.85 17.81 18.10
CA ALA A 606 11.75 16.87 17.90
C ALA A 606 10.55 17.14 18.81
N ILE A 607 10.79 17.55 20.09
CA ILE A 607 9.72 17.98 21.00
C ILE A 607 9.00 19.20 20.42
N LYS A 608 9.76 20.23 20.05
CA LYS A 608 9.20 21.47 19.48
C LYS A 608 8.40 21.20 18.20
N SER A 609 8.94 20.41 17.28
CA SER A 609 8.25 20.05 16.04
C SER A 609 6.93 19.32 16.30
N ARG A 610 6.84 18.48 17.33
CA ARG A 610 5.58 17.81 17.71
C ARG A 610 4.59 18.79 18.35
N GLU A 611 5.07 19.77 19.10
CA GLU A 611 4.21 20.79 19.74
C GLU A 611 3.67 21.81 18.74
N ASP A 612 4.40 22.06 17.65
CA ASP A 612 3.96 22.92 16.55
C ASP A 612 2.82 22.29 15.70
N GLN A 613 2.57 20.99 15.88
CA GLN A 613 1.50 20.26 15.19
C GLN A 613 0.32 20.00 16.17
N PRO A 614 -0.93 20.39 15.84
CA PRO A 614 -2.08 20.22 16.75
C PRO A 614 -2.27 18.78 17.25
N LEU A 615 -2.19 17.79 16.37
CA LEU A 615 -2.26 16.38 16.74
C LEU A 615 -1.04 15.93 17.56
N GLY A 616 0.15 16.40 17.20
CA GLY A 616 1.39 16.13 17.93
C GLY A 616 1.32 16.62 19.37
N LEU A 617 0.80 17.82 19.58
CA LEU A 617 0.54 18.39 20.90
C LEU A 617 -0.50 17.59 21.68
N ALA A 618 -1.61 17.22 21.05
CA ALA A 618 -2.65 16.41 21.68
C ALA A 618 -2.09 15.05 22.13
N PHE A 619 -1.37 14.33 21.27
CA PHE A 619 -0.74 13.05 21.60
C PHE A 619 0.38 13.18 22.65
N ARG A 620 0.99 14.35 22.81
CA ARG A 620 1.92 14.62 23.90
C ARG A 620 1.20 14.82 25.24
N LYS A 621 0.04 15.47 25.26
CA LYS A 621 -0.71 15.78 26.49
C LYS A 621 -1.59 14.61 26.96
N LEU A 622 -2.06 13.79 26.06
CA LEU A 622 -3.01 12.71 26.36
C LEU A 622 -2.47 11.60 27.27
N PRO A 623 -1.26 11.02 27.06
CA PRO A 623 -0.75 9.95 27.90
C PRO A 623 -0.62 10.32 29.39
N PRO A 624 -0.04 11.48 29.80
CA PRO A 624 0.00 11.86 31.19
C PRO A 624 -1.39 12.05 31.83
N PHE A 625 -2.36 12.48 31.01
CA PHE A 625 -3.74 12.65 31.48
C PHE A 625 -4.44 11.31 31.70
N LEU A 626 -4.28 10.37 30.76
CA LEU A 626 -4.95 9.05 30.82
C LEU A 626 -4.31 8.10 31.83
N PHE A 627 -2.99 8.18 32.03
CA PHE A 627 -2.22 7.25 32.82
C PHE A 627 -1.35 7.96 33.90
N PRO A 628 -1.96 8.76 34.77
CA PRO A 628 -1.20 9.52 35.76
C PRO A 628 -0.44 8.57 36.69
N GLY A 629 0.85 8.89 36.94
CA GLY A 629 1.72 8.08 37.80
C GLY A 629 2.18 6.73 37.23
N SER A 630 1.74 6.37 36.04
CA SER A 630 2.16 5.14 35.32
C SER A 630 3.25 5.45 34.29
N VAL A 631 4.10 4.46 34.01
CA VAL A 631 5.08 4.52 32.92
C VAL A 631 4.42 4.76 31.54
N TYR A 632 3.17 4.34 31.36
CA TYR A 632 2.41 4.60 30.14
C TYR A 632 2.03 6.09 29.98
N GLY A 633 1.98 6.83 31.07
CA GLY A 633 1.77 8.28 31.08
C GLY A 633 3.06 9.10 30.90
N TYR A 634 4.25 8.48 30.91
CA TYR A 634 5.49 9.21 30.73
C TYR A 634 5.59 9.84 29.33
N LEU A 635 6.18 11.02 29.25
CA LEU A 635 6.52 11.64 27.99
C LEU A 635 7.75 10.96 27.41
N GLN A 636 7.60 10.27 26.30
CA GLN A 636 8.67 9.46 25.69
C GLN A 636 9.91 10.30 25.36
N LEU A 637 9.73 11.52 24.86
CA LEU A 637 10.83 12.46 24.63
C LEU A 637 11.18 13.31 25.85
N GLY A 638 10.44 13.19 26.96
CA GLY A 638 10.64 13.98 28.17
C GLY A 638 10.12 15.42 28.08
N GLU A 639 10.34 16.17 29.16
CA GLU A 639 10.12 17.62 29.18
C GLU A 639 11.41 18.34 28.83
N PRO A 640 11.36 19.46 28.08
CA PRO A 640 12.54 20.23 27.67
C PRO A 640 13.48 20.57 28.82
N GLU A 641 12.92 20.98 29.98
CA GLU A 641 13.67 21.40 31.18
C GLU A 641 14.49 20.26 31.81
N ASN A 642 14.05 19.00 31.61
CA ASN A 642 14.77 17.84 32.08
C ASN A 642 15.80 17.38 31.01
N VAL A 643 15.39 17.33 29.75
CA VAL A 643 16.25 16.88 28.63
C VAL A 643 17.52 17.74 28.53
N GLN A 644 17.41 19.04 28.69
CA GLN A 644 18.55 19.99 28.70
C GLN A 644 19.61 19.70 29.74
N LYS A 645 19.25 19.02 30.84
CA LYS A 645 20.13 18.78 31.99
C LYS A 645 20.84 17.43 31.95
N TYR A 646 20.51 16.57 30.94
CA TYR A 646 21.14 15.26 30.83
C TYR A 646 22.60 15.38 30.38
N ASP A 647 23.42 14.47 30.90
CA ASP A 647 24.84 14.40 30.64
C ASP A 647 25.27 12.94 30.36
N GLU A 648 26.52 12.76 29.99
CA GLU A 648 27.12 11.47 29.65
C GLU A 648 27.05 10.48 30.82
N ALA A 649 27.18 10.97 32.03
CA ALA A 649 27.14 10.15 33.27
C ALA A 649 25.74 9.55 33.47
N GLN A 650 24.69 10.34 33.23
CA GLN A 650 23.30 9.90 33.32
C GLN A 650 22.98 8.90 32.22
N LEU A 651 23.46 9.11 30.96
CA LEU A 651 23.30 8.17 29.87
C LEU A 651 23.96 6.83 30.22
N ARG A 652 25.22 6.86 30.71
CA ARG A 652 25.94 5.65 31.15
C ARG A 652 25.24 4.95 32.31
N SER A 653 24.74 5.70 33.28
CA SER A 653 24.01 5.14 34.41
C SER A 653 22.74 4.43 33.99
N PHE A 654 21.94 5.03 33.11
CA PHE A 654 20.76 4.39 32.57
C PHE A 654 21.13 3.13 31.77
N TRP A 655 22.12 3.21 30.86
CA TRP A 655 22.53 2.09 30.06
C TRP A 655 23.04 0.90 30.91
N ASN A 656 23.77 1.17 31.99
CA ASN A 656 24.21 0.12 32.91
C ASN A 656 23.03 -0.57 33.61
N ARG A 657 21.96 0.15 33.97
CA ARG A 657 20.72 -0.44 34.50
C ARG A 657 20.01 -1.27 33.41
N GLN A 658 19.99 -0.76 32.17
CA GLN A 658 19.29 -1.39 31.05
C GLN A 658 19.95 -2.69 30.58
N LYS A 659 21.26 -2.69 30.34
CA LYS A 659 22.00 -3.87 29.86
C LYS A 659 22.06 -5.03 30.86
N ALA A 660 21.78 -4.76 32.13
CA ALA A 660 21.70 -5.78 33.19
C ALA A 660 20.36 -6.56 33.20
N ARG A 661 19.38 -6.11 32.40
CA ARG A 661 18.04 -6.72 32.35
C ARG A 661 18.04 -8.01 31.51
N PRO A 662 17.06 -8.90 31.74
CA PRO A 662 16.80 -10.02 30.85
C PRO A 662 16.64 -9.56 29.38
N TRP A 663 17.13 -10.41 28.46
CA TRP A 663 17.08 -10.08 27.03
C TRP A 663 16.87 -11.31 26.13
N VAL A 664 16.35 -11.03 24.95
CA VAL A 664 16.23 -11.98 23.85
C VAL A 664 17.01 -11.43 22.65
N LEU A 665 17.86 -12.26 22.06
CA LEU A 665 18.52 -12.01 20.78
C LEU A 665 17.89 -12.92 19.73
N ALA A 666 17.15 -12.35 18.80
CA ALA A 666 16.64 -13.06 17.61
C ALA A 666 17.56 -12.79 16.41
N VAL A 667 17.97 -13.83 15.72
CA VAL A 667 18.87 -13.78 14.56
C VAL A 667 18.30 -14.62 13.43
#